data_0dff24a7352009b60a1584204d1ce2c0
#
_entry.id   0dff24a7352009b60a1584204d1ce2c0
#
_cell.length_a   1.000
_cell.length_b   1.000
_cell.length_c   1.000
_cell.angle_alpha   90.00
_cell.angle_beta   90.00
_cell.angle_gamma   90.00
#
_symmetry.space_group_name_H-M   'P 1'
#
loop_
_entity.id
_entity.type
_entity.pdbx_description
1 polymer ?
#
loop_
_entity_poly.entity_id
_entity_poly.type
_entity_poly.pdbx_seq_one_letter_code
_entity_poly.pdbx_strand_id
1 'polypeptide(L)'
;MLELKRTLDAKGHGVLEMPSGTGKTVSLLALIMAYQRAYPLEVTKLIYCSRTVPEIEKVIEELRKLLSFYEKQEGEKLPFLGLALSSRKNLCIHPEVTPLRFGKDVDGKCHSLTASYVRAQYQQDPSLPHCRFYEEFDVHGRQVPLPAGIYNLDDLKALGRHQGWCPYFLARYSILHANVVVYSYHYLLDPKIADLVSKELARKAVVVFDEAHNIDNVCIDSMSVNLTRRMLDRCQGNLETLQKTVLRIKETDEQRLRDEYRRLVEGLREASAARETDAHLANPVLPDEVLQEAVPGSIRTAEHFLGFLRRLLEYVKWRLRVQHVVQESPPAFLSGLAQRVCIQRKPLRFCAERLRSLLHTLEIADLADFSPLTLLANFATLVSTYAKGFTIIIEPFDDRTPTIANPVLHFSCMDASLAIKPVFERFQSVIITSGTLSPLDIYPKILDFHPVTMATFTMTLARVCLCPMIIGRGNDQVAISSKFETREDIAVIRNYGNLLLEMSAVVPDGIVAFFTSYQYMESTVAAWYEQGILENIQRNKLLFIETQDGAETSVALEKYQEACENGRGAILLSVARGKVSEGIDFGEWTRLSPPEGLPGAPAVSASPGTTHRPRPGLTRGPALPPALGRTDAPSPPAPQCTTTGGPSSCSACPTCTPRAAFSRRGWNTCGTSSRFERMTFLPSTPCATRPSVWVGPSGARRTTASWSSLTSGSPGQTSGGNCPAGSRSTSQTPTST
;
A
#
# COMPACT_ATOMS: atom_id res chain seq x y z
N MET A 1 -0.99 15.70 24.51
CA MET A 1 0.37 16.18 24.78
C MET A 1 0.91 15.71 26.15
N LEU A 2 0.25 15.93 27.28
CA LEU A 2 0.80 15.53 28.61
C LEU A 2 1.09 14.02 28.70
N GLU A 3 0.16 13.16 28.29
CA GLU A 3 0.33 11.71 28.32
C GLU A 3 1.44 11.25 27.37
N LEU A 4 1.55 11.88 26.19
CA LEU A 4 2.66 11.61 25.28
C LEU A 4 4.00 12.02 25.90
N LYS A 5 4.07 13.19 26.57
CA LYS A 5 5.29 13.62 27.29
C LYS A 5 5.66 12.61 28.38
N ARG A 6 4.71 12.15 29.19
CA ARG A 6 4.93 11.12 30.22
C ARG A 6 5.50 9.82 29.63
N THR A 7 5.00 9.43 28.46
CA THR A 7 5.50 8.24 27.73
C THR A 7 6.96 8.42 27.31
N LEU A 8 7.30 9.59 26.77
CA LEU A 8 8.67 9.90 26.34
C LEU A 8 9.63 10.00 27.54
N ASP A 9 9.22 10.67 28.64
CA ASP A 9 10.00 10.80 29.88
C ASP A 9 10.31 9.40 30.50
N ALA A 10 9.34 8.50 30.43
CA ALA A 10 9.48 7.13 30.94
C ALA A 10 10.28 6.21 29.97
N LYS A 11 10.64 6.70 28.77
CA LYS A 11 11.33 5.90 27.74
C LYS A 11 10.61 4.58 27.44
N GLY A 12 9.29 4.62 27.38
CA GLY A 12 8.43 3.46 27.21
C GLY A 12 7.47 3.59 26.03
N HIS A 13 6.54 2.65 25.92
CA HIS A 13 5.56 2.61 24.84
C HIS A 13 4.21 3.15 25.30
N GLY A 14 3.40 3.68 24.38
CA GLY A 14 2.10 4.25 24.70
C GLY A 14 1.02 3.92 23.67
N VAL A 15 -0.23 3.85 24.14
CA VAL A 15 -1.43 3.69 23.33
C VAL A 15 -2.34 4.90 23.57
N LEU A 16 -2.56 5.70 22.52
CA LEU A 16 -3.30 6.96 22.60
C LEU A 16 -4.46 6.96 21.62
N GLU A 17 -5.69 6.92 22.12
CA GLU A 17 -6.87 7.07 21.30
C GLU A 17 -7.28 8.54 21.25
N MET A 18 -7.26 9.12 20.05
CA MET A 18 -7.63 10.49 19.80
C MET A 18 -8.61 10.55 18.63
N PRO A 19 -9.85 11.05 18.82
CA PRO A 19 -10.84 11.15 17.76
C PRO A 19 -10.32 11.92 16.54
N SER A 20 -10.84 11.58 15.36
CA SER A 20 -10.49 12.28 14.12
C SER A 20 -10.90 13.76 14.22
N GLY A 21 -10.12 14.66 13.61
CA GLY A 21 -10.38 16.11 13.63
C GLY A 21 -9.95 16.84 14.91
N THR A 22 -9.32 16.17 15.88
CA THR A 22 -8.83 16.79 17.13
C THR A 22 -7.43 17.39 17.02
N GLY A 23 -6.84 17.41 15.84
CA GLY A 23 -5.44 17.84 15.64
C GLY A 23 -4.40 16.83 16.14
N LYS A 24 -4.72 15.52 16.07
CA LYS A 24 -3.86 14.41 16.47
C LYS A 24 -2.45 14.55 15.90
N THR A 25 -2.32 14.64 14.58
CA THR A 25 -1.03 14.71 13.86
C THR A 25 -0.20 15.91 14.30
N VAL A 26 -0.80 17.10 14.35
CA VAL A 26 -0.12 18.34 14.79
C VAL A 26 0.33 18.22 16.24
N SER A 27 -0.51 17.66 17.13
CA SER A 27 -0.17 17.50 18.56
C SER A 27 0.99 16.55 18.76
N LEU A 28 1.05 15.46 18.00
CA LEU A 28 2.17 14.48 18.06
C LEU A 28 3.46 15.11 17.52
N LEU A 29 3.40 15.71 16.32
CA LEU A 29 4.56 16.35 15.71
C LEU A 29 5.10 17.50 16.58
N ALA A 30 4.23 18.40 17.04
CA ALA A 30 4.64 19.57 17.86
C ALA A 30 5.34 19.14 19.15
N LEU A 31 4.77 18.18 19.88
CA LEU A 31 5.40 17.74 21.12
C LEU A 31 6.72 17.01 20.88
N ILE A 32 6.76 16.07 19.93
CA ILE A 32 7.97 15.30 19.69
C ILE A 32 9.09 16.18 19.15
N MET A 33 8.79 17.12 18.23
CA MET A 33 9.78 18.12 17.77
C MET A 33 10.30 19.00 18.93
N ALA A 34 9.41 19.49 19.77
CA ALA A 34 9.81 20.29 20.93
C ALA A 34 10.68 19.44 21.89
N TYR A 35 10.34 18.17 22.06
CA TYR A 35 11.12 17.24 22.88
C TYR A 35 12.50 16.94 22.28
N GLN A 36 12.60 16.72 20.96
CA GLN A 36 13.88 16.56 20.25
C GLN A 36 14.78 17.78 20.41
N ARG A 37 14.20 18.98 20.35
CA ARG A 37 14.96 20.24 20.54
C ARG A 37 15.43 20.43 21.98
N ALA A 38 14.58 20.09 22.95
CA ALA A 38 14.92 20.19 24.37
C ALA A 38 15.93 19.13 24.82
N TYR A 39 15.84 17.92 24.25
CA TYR A 39 16.65 16.75 24.64
C TYR A 39 17.27 16.05 23.40
N PRO A 40 18.16 16.72 22.65
CA PRO A 40 18.69 16.19 21.38
C PRO A 40 19.53 14.92 21.54
N LEU A 41 20.07 14.67 22.73
CA LEU A 41 20.82 13.46 23.05
C LEU A 41 19.93 12.28 23.46
N GLU A 42 18.68 12.52 23.81
CA GLU A 42 17.71 11.49 24.20
C GLU A 42 16.83 11.02 23.06
N VAL A 43 16.35 11.95 22.25
CA VAL A 43 15.53 11.65 21.05
C VAL A 43 16.19 12.25 19.83
N THR A 44 16.86 11.42 19.06
CA THR A 44 17.61 11.85 17.87
C THR A 44 16.74 11.91 16.63
N LYS A 45 15.68 11.10 16.55
CA LYS A 45 14.87 10.95 15.35
C LYS A 45 13.41 10.64 15.67
N LEU A 46 12.50 11.20 14.87
CA LEU A 46 11.10 10.79 14.82
C LEU A 46 10.87 9.95 13.57
N ILE A 47 10.28 8.78 13.73
CA ILE A 47 9.83 7.90 12.68
C ILE A 47 8.30 7.89 12.73
N TYR A 48 7.68 8.54 11.76
CA TYR A 48 6.22 8.63 11.68
C TYR A 48 5.72 7.66 10.61
N CYS A 49 4.96 6.66 11.03
CA CYS A 49 4.43 5.62 10.18
C CYS A 49 2.93 5.84 9.93
N SER A 50 2.55 5.89 8.66
CA SER A 50 1.17 5.96 8.23
C SER A 50 0.84 4.82 7.26
N ARG A 51 -0.43 4.61 6.96
CA ARG A 51 -0.87 3.48 6.15
C ARG A 51 -0.76 3.75 4.65
N THR A 52 -1.12 4.95 4.21
CA THR A 52 -1.27 5.31 2.79
C THR A 52 -0.37 6.47 2.38
N VAL A 53 -0.09 6.59 1.08
CA VAL A 53 0.71 7.69 0.54
C VAL A 53 0.03 9.06 0.75
N PRO A 54 -1.28 9.23 0.52
CA PRO A 54 -1.95 10.50 0.82
C PRO A 54 -1.84 10.93 2.28
N GLU A 55 -1.88 9.98 3.23
CA GLU A 55 -1.66 10.30 4.64
C GLU A 55 -0.22 10.75 4.91
N ILE A 56 0.77 10.12 4.27
CA ILE A 56 2.19 10.54 4.34
C ILE A 56 2.32 12.00 3.88
N GLU A 57 1.72 12.36 2.75
CA GLU A 57 1.75 13.73 2.23
C GLU A 57 1.10 14.73 3.20
N LYS A 58 -0.06 14.39 3.78
CA LYS A 58 -0.71 15.22 4.81
C LYS A 58 0.19 15.45 6.03
N VAL A 59 0.87 14.42 6.52
CA VAL A 59 1.80 14.56 7.65
C VAL A 59 2.97 15.47 7.31
N ILE A 60 3.52 15.37 6.11
CA ILE A 60 4.59 16.25 5.62
C ILE A 60 4.12 17.70 5.51
N GLU A 61 2.90 17.93 5.04
CA GLU A 61 2.33 19.30 5.00
C GLU A 61 2.14 19.89 6.40
N GLU A 62 1.61 19.13 7.34
CA GLU A 62 1.48 19.58 8.72
C GLU A 62 2.85 19.84 9.37
N LEU A 63 3.85 19.01 9.09
CA LEU A 63 5.23 19.21 9.53
C LEU A 63 5.82 20.50 8.93
N ARG A 64 5.54 20.81 7.67
CA ARG A 64 5.97 22.04 6.97
C ARG A 64 5.33 23.29 7.61
N LYS A 65 4.03 23.23 7.88
CA LYS A 65 3.31 24.33 8.58
C LYS A 65 3.91 24.57 9.98
N LEU A 66 4.17 23.49 10.70
CA LEU A 66 4.74 23.54 12.04
C LEU A 66 6.15 24.15 12.03
N LEU A 67 7.03 23.72 11.10
CA LEU A 67 8.36 24.29 10.94
C LEU A 67 8.29 25.80 10.60
N SER A 68 7.44 26.17 9.64
CA SER A 68 7.22 27.59 9.29
C SER A 68 6.73 28.43 10.46
N PHE A 69 5.93 27.84 11.35
CA PHE A 69 5.50 28.51 12.58
C PHE A 69 6.69 28.76 13.52
N TYR A 70 7.55 27.77 13.74
CA TYR A 70 8.74 27.92 14.58
C TYR A 70 9.70 28.97 13.98
N GLU A 71 9.98 28.91 12.69
CA GLU A 71 10.85 29.87 12.00
C GLU A 71 10.34 31.32 12.09
N LYS A 72 9.02 31.51 12.00
CA LYS A 72 8.39 32.83 12.22
C LYS A 72 8.50 33.32 13.66
N GLN A 73 8.46 32.42 14.64
CA GLN A 73 8.56 32.82 16.06
C GLN A 73 10.01 33.11 16.47
N GLU A 74 10.98 32.38 15.94
CA GLU A 74 12.39 32.49 16.28
C GLU A 74 13.13 33.49 15.41
N GLY A 75 12.58 33.82 14.21
CA GLY A 75 13.18 34.76 13.25
C GLY A 75 14.35 34.15 12.46
N GLU A 76 14.69 32.90 12.67
CA GLU A 76 15.79 32.18 12.02
C GLU A 76 15.32 30.88 11.39
N LYS A 77 16.00 30.45 10.30
CA LYS A 77 15.77 29.13 9.72
C LYS A 77 16.37 28.05 10.60
N LEU A 78 15.54 27.07 10.92
CA LEU A 78 15.98 25.93 11.74
C LEU A 78 16.76 24.91 10.89
N PRO A 79 17.87 24.38 11.41
CA PRO A 79 18.60 23.29 10.77
C PRO A 79 17.86 21.95 10.96
N PHE A 80 16.70 21.83 10.32
CA PHE A 80 15.80 20.70 10.50
C PHE A 80 15.51 20.04 9.17
N LEU A 81 15.68 18.71 9.12
CA LEU A 81 15.44 17.92 7.91
C LEU A 81 14.31 16.91 8.17
N GLY A 82 13.24 17.05 7.42
CA GLY A 82 12.14 16.09 7.38
C GLY A 82 11.91 15.58 5.97
N LEU A 83 11.67 14.28 5.82
CA LEU A 83 11.47 13.70 4.50
C LEU A 83 10.41 12.60 4.49
N ALA A 84 9.69 12.51 3.35
CA ALA A 84 8.85 11.38 3.01
C ALA A 84 9.67 10.29 2.33
N LEU A 85 9.42 9.02 2.68
CA LEU A 85 9.99 7.87 1.99
C LEU A 85 8.89 6.99 1.43
N SER A 86 9.03 6.59 0.18
CA SER A 86 8.10 5.69 -0.49
C SER A 86 8.82 4.69 -1.41
N SER A 87 8.05 3.81 -2.04
CA SER A 87 8.57 2.79 -2.96
C SER A 87 9.19 3.41 -4.22
N ARG A 88 9.98 2.61 -4.93
CA ARG A 88 10.52 3.00 -6.26
C ARG A 88 9.43 3.41 -7.22
N LYS A 89 8.27 2.75 -7.19
CA LYS A 89 7.13 3.10 -8.05
C LYS A 89 6.72 4.57 -7.89
N ASN A 90 6.80 5.11 -6.68
CA ASN A 90 6.37 6.47 -6.37
C ASN A 90 7.49 7.52 -6.50
N LEU A 91 8.76 7.11 -6.44
CA LEU A 91 9.91 8.02 -6.45
C LEU A 91 10.75 7.95 -7.73
N CYS A 92 10.67 6.89 -8.54
CA CYS A 92 11.48 6.73 -9.73
C CYS A 92 11.14 7.80 -10.79
N ILE A 93 12.18 8.37 -11.42
CA ILE A 93 12.09 9.35 -12.51
C ILE A 93 12.70 8.83 -13.83
N HIS A 94 13.17 7.57 -13.85
CA HIS A 94 13.75 6.96 -15.04
C HIS A 94 12.66 6.69 -16.09
N PRO A 95 12.82 7.12 -17.36
CA PRO A 95 11.78 7.06 -18.38
C PRO A 95 11.29 5.64 -18.72
N GLU A 96 12.17 4.64 -18.65
CA GLU A 96 11.78 3.24 -18.90
C GLU A 96 11.13 2.56 -17.70
N VAL A 97 11.32 3.08 -16.47
CA VAL A 97 10.82 2.49 -15.24
C VAL A 97 9.48 3.10 -14.83
N THR A 98 9.32 4.41 -15.03
CA THR A 98 8.11 5.16 -14.64
C THR A 98 6.82 4.64 -15.29
N PRO A 99 6.78 4.17 -16.56
CA PRO A 99 5.55 3.68 -17.19
C PRO A 99 5.07 2.33 -16.64
N LEU A 100 5.90 1.60 -15.89
CA LEU A 100 5.56 0.27 -15.40
C LEU A 100 4.46 0.34 -14.34
N ARG A 101 3.41 -0.49 -14.54
CA ARG A 101 2.19 -0.45 -13.72
C ARG A 101 2.35 -1.13 -12.37
N PHE A 102 3.09 -2.23 -12.30
CA PHE A 102 3.21 -3.04 -11.08
C PHE A 102 4.54 -2.79 -10.37
N GLY A 103 4.50 -2.69 -9.03
CA GLY A 103 5.69 -2.43 -8.21
C GLY A 103 6.81 -3.45 -8.41
N LYS A 104 6.47 -4.73 -8.62
CA LYS A 104 7.45 -5.80 -8.87
C LYS A 104 8.22 -5.59 -10.17
N ASP A 105 7.53 -5.14 -11.23
CA ASP A 105 8.16 -4.87 -12.52
C ASP A 105 9.06 -3.64 -12.42
N VAL A 106 8.62 -2.61 -11.66
CA VAL A 106 9.43 -1.42 -11.34
C VAL A 106 10.70 -1.81 -10.60
N ASP A 107 10.58 -2.65 -9.57
CA ASP A 107 11.72 -3.11 -8.78
C ASP A 107 12.69 -3.95 -9.63
N GLY A 108 12.17 -4.89 -10.44
CA GLY A 108 12.97 -5.72 -11.35
C GLY A 108 13.70 -4.89 -12.39
N LYS A 109 13.00 -3.97 -13.08
CA LYS A 109 13.62 -3.09 -14.09
C LYS A 109 14.64 -2.15 -13.46
N CYS A 110 14.35 -1.58 -12.29
CA CYS A 110 15.33 -0.75 -11.57
C CYS A 110 16.59 -1.56 -11.23
N HIS A 111 16.43 -2.80 -10.73
CA HIS A 111 17.55 -3.67 -10.44
C HIS A 111 18.37 -3.99 -11.70
N SER A 112 17.73 -4.31 -12.82
CA SER A 112 18.45 -4.59 -14.08
C SER A 112 19.27 -3.40 -14.62
N LEU A 113 19.04 -2.19 -14.09
CA LEU A 113 19.77 -0.97 -14.46
C LEU A 113 20.77 -0.51 -13.39
N THR A 114 20.74 -1.06 -12.16
CA THR A 114 21.52 -0.54 -11.02
C THR A 114 22.32 -1.60 -10.27
N ALA A 115 22.16 -2.89 -10.60
CA ALA A 115 22.91 -3.96 -9.94
C ALA A 115 24.44 -3.79 -10.10
N SER A 116 25.21 -4.23 -9.10
CA SER A 116 26.66 -4.05 -9.05
C SER A 116 27.39 -4.63 -10.26
N TYR A 117 26.95 -5.81 -10.73
CA TYR A 117 27.51 -6.46 -11.92
C TYR A 117 27.13 -5.74 -13.22
N VAL A 118 25.92 -5.15 -13.33
CA VAL A 118 25.53 -4.33 -14.48
C VAL A 118 26.39 -3.07 -14.56
N ARG A 119 26.66 -2.44 -13.42
CA ARG A 119 27.56 -1.29 -13.32
C ARG A 119 29.00 -1.63 -13.71
N ALA A 120 29.50 -2.79 -13.28
CA ALA A 120 30.81 -3.25 -13.65
C ALA A 120 30.94 -3.51 -15.17
N GLN A 121 29.89 -4.03 -15.80
CA GLN A 121 29.82 -4.21 -17.26
C GLN A 121 29.75 -2.86 -17.99
N TYR A 122 28.92 -1.92 -17.50
CA TYR A 122 28.82 -0.56 -18.05
C TYR A 122 30.17 0.18 -18.01
N GLN A 123 30.98 0.01 -16.97
CA GLN A 123 32.32 0.60 -16.89
C GLN A 123 33.26 0.08 -18.01
N GLN A 124 33.04 -1.13 -18.51
CA GLN A 124 33.79 -1.72 -19.61
C GLN A 124 33.20 -1.35 -20.98
N ASP A 125 31.87 -1.29 -21.08
CA ASP A 125 31.13 -0.94 -22.29
C ASP A 125 30.01 0.08 -21.98
N PRO A 126 30.25 1.38 -22.21
CA PRO A 126 29.29 2.45 -21.95
C PRO A 126 28.01 2.41 -22.80
N SER A 127 27.92 1.52 -23.81
CA SER A 127 26.71 1.34 -24.62
C SER A 127 25.60 0.54 -23.90
N LEU A 128 25.96 -0.15 -22.82
CA LEU A 128 25.01 -1.00 -22.08
C LEU A 128 23.97 -0.20 -21.29
N PRO A 129 22.74 -0.72 -21.18
CA PRO A 129 21.69 -0.07 -20.42
C PRO A 129 22.07 0.12 -18.94
N HIS A 130 21.95 1.33 -18.45
CA HIS A 130 22.22 1.68 -17.04
C HIS A 130 21.30 2.81 -16.57
N CYS A 131 21.24 3.04 -15.26
CA CYS A 131 20.51 4.16 -14.69
C CYS A 131 21.44 5.35 -14.41
N ARG A 132 21.50 6.33 -15.33
CA ARG A 132 22.33 7.53 -15.16
C ARG A 132 22.03 8.28 -13.85
N PHE A 133 20.77 8.35 -13.43
CA PHE A 133 20.39 9.03 -12.19
C PHE A 133 20.97 8.37 -10.95
N TYR A 134 21.08 7.04 -10.98
CA TYR A 134 21.72 6.31 -9.89
C TYR A 134 23.25 6.49 -9.91
N GLU A 135 23.88 6.43 -11.07
CA GLU A 135 25.33 6.61 -11.19
C GLU A 135 25.75 8.01 -10.72
N GLU A 136 25.08 9.06 -11.18
CA GLU A 136 25.33 10.43 -10.74
C GLU A 136 25.10 10.61 -9.23
N PHE A 137 24.09 9.97 -8.68
CA PHE A 137 23.86 9.97 -7.24
C PHE A 137 24.99 9.25 -6.49
N ASP A 138 25.42 8.07 -6.96
CA ASP A 138 26.42 7.24 -6.28
C ASP A 138 27.79 7.93 -6.26
N VAL A 139 28.15 8.66 -7.34
CA VAL A 139 29.43 9.37 -7.47
C VAL A 139 29.42 10.72 -6.74
N HIS A 140 28.38 11.52 -6.96
CA HIS A 140 28.34 12.91 -6.50
C HIS A 140 27.32 13.15 -5.38
N GLY A 141 26.16 12.50 -5.44
CA GLY A 141 25.04 12.77 -4.53
C GLY A 141 25.27 12.29 -3.10
N ARG A 142 26.06 11.24 -2.88
CA ARG A 142 26.39 10.75 -1.52
C ARG A 142 27.26 11.72 -0.73
N GLN A 143 28.00 12.59 -1.40
CA GLN A 143 28.88 13.55 -0.75
C GLN A 143 28.16 14.84 -0.36
N VAL A 144 26.95 15.07 -0.88
CA VAL A 144 26.19 16.29 -0.67
C VAL A 144 24.94 15.97 0.15
N PRO A 145 24.88 16.33 1.44
CA PRO A 145 23.69 16.12 2.24
C PRO A 145 22.54 17.00 1.72
N LEU A 146 21.31 16.51 1.87
CA LEU A 146 20.11 17.30 1.62
C LEU A 146 20.14 18.57 2.47
N PRO A 147 19.87 19.76 1.90
CA PRO A 147 19.69 20.99 2.68
C PRO A 147 18.60 20.83 3.75
N ALA A 148 18.70 21.61 4.83
CA ALA A 148 17.62 21.66 5.83
C ALA A 148 16.30 22.10 5.18
N GLY A 149 15.21 21.40 5.50
CA GLY A 149 13.89 21.62 4.93
C GLY A 149 12.99 20.41 5.06
N ILE A 150 11.76 20.54 4.59
CA ILE A 150 10.76 19.45 4.60
C ILE A 150 10.46 19.07 3.15
N TYR A 151 10.73 17.80 2.83
CA TYR A 151 10.63 17.26 1.48
C TYR A 151 9.51 16.23 1.38
N ASN A 152 8.52 16.51 0.54
CA ASN A 152 7.53 15.52 0.11
C ASN A 152 8.05 14.67 -1.07
N LEU A 153 7.23 13.75 -1.59
CA LEU A 153 7.64 12.87 -2.69
C LEU A 153 7.90 13.66 -3.99
N ASP A 154 7.13 14.70 -4.24
CA ASP A 154 7.26 15.51 -5.45
C ASP A 154 8.46 16.46 -5.39
N ASP A 155 8.74 17.03 -4.22
CA ASP A 155 9.96 17.81 -3.98
C ASP A 155 11.22 16.97 -4.24
N LEU A 156 11.24 15.72 -3.74
CA LEU A 156 12.35 14.81 -3.97
C LEU A 156 12.51 14.45 -5.46
N LYS A 157 11.40 14.24 -6.20
CA LYS A 157 11.43 14.02 -7.65
C LYS A 157 11.89 15.26 -8.41
N ALA A 158 11.45 16.46 -8.03
CA ALA A 158 11.86 17.72 -8.62
C ALA A 158 13.37 17.95 -8.41
N LEU A 159 13.85 17.76 -7.18
CA LEU A 159 15.26 17.85 -6.86
C LEU A 159 16.09 16.82 -7.65
N GLY A 160 15.61 15.58 -7.72
CA GLY A 160 16.26 14.52 -8.48
C GLY A 160 16.35 14.82 -9.98
N ARG A 161 15.34 15.45 -10.59
CA ARG A 161 15.39 15.91 -11.98
C ARG A 161 16.37 17.05 -12.16
N HIS A 162 16.39 18.00 -11.22
CA HIS A 162 17.28 19.17 -11.30
C HIS A 162 18.76 18.78 -11.15
N GLN A 163 19.07 17.90 -10.18
CA GLN A 163 20.44 17.48 -9.91
C GLN A 163 20.90 16.30 -10.79
N GLY A 164 19.99 15.65 -11.50
CA GLY A 164 20.29 14.40 -12.22
C GLY A 164 20.42 13.17 -11.30
N TRP A 165 19.94 13.23 -10.05
CA TRP A 165 20.10 12.19 -9.05
C TRP A 165 18.85 11.32 -8.89
N CYS A 166 19.05 10.05 -8.51
CA CYS A 166 17.93 9.17 -8.23
C CYS A 166 17.22 9.56 -6.92
N PRO A 167 15.94 9.98 -6.95
CA PRO A 167 15.21 10.42 -5.75
C PRO A 167 15.03 9.31 -4.72
N TYR A 168 14.87 8.07 -5.16
CA TYR A 168 14.69 6.93 -4.28
C TYR A 168 15.93 6.65 -3.42
N PHE A 169 17.12 6.59 -4.04
CA PHE A 169 18.35 6.34 -3.30
C PHE A 169 18.78 7.58 -2.51
N LEU A 170 18.53 8.78 -3.01
CA LEU A 170 18.73 10.02 -2.28
C LEU A 170 17.91 10.07 -0.99
N ALA A 171 16.61 9.78 -1.06
CA ALA A 171 15.73 9.76 0.12
C ALA A 171 16.21 8.72 1.15
N ARG A 172 16.59 7.52 0.70
CA ARG A 172 17.09 6.46 1.60
C ARG A 172 18.41 6.84 2.27
N TYR A 173 19.33 7.40 1.55
CA TYR A 173 20.60 7.87 2.11
C TYR A 173 20.39 9.00 3.13
N SER A 174 19.45 9.90 2.84
CA SER A 174 19.12 11.04 3.71
C SER A 174 18.44 10.65 5.02
N ILE A 175 17.92 9.41 5.16
CA ILE A 175 17.38 8.89 6.42
C ILE A 175 18.41 9.03 7.56
N LEU A 176 19.70 8.86 7.28
CA LEU A 176 20.77 8.97 8.27
C LEU A 176 20.80 10.35 8.94
N HIS A 177 20.58 11.39 8.16
CA HIS A 177 20.71 12.79 8.57
C HIS A 177 19.37 13.43 8.96
N ALA A 178 18.23 12.80 8.63
CA ALA A 178 16.91 13.35 8.88
C ALA A 178 16.53 13.34 10.37
N ASN A 179 15.90 14.44 10.82
CA ASN A 179 15.29 14.55 12.14
C ASN A 179 13.92 13.84 12.19
N VAL A 180 13.16 13.94 11.08
CA VAL A 180 11.86 13.28 10.92
C VAL A 180 11.83 12.51 9.61
N VAL A 181 11.40 11.25 9.69
CA VAL A 181 11.15 10.39 8.53
C VAL A 181 9.70 9.95 8.56
N VAL A 182 8.97 10.18 7.46
CA VAL A 182 7.57 9.78 7.33
C VAL A 182 7.47 8.72 6.24
N TYR A 183 6.92 7.53 6.59
CA TYR A 183 6.79 6.42 5.65
C TYR A 183 5.66 5.45 6.02
N SER A 184 5.44 4.44 5.16
CA SER A 184 4.43 3.41 5.41
C SER A 184 4.87 2.38 6.44
N TYR A 185 3.91 1.79 7.18
CA TYR A 185 4.12 0.70 8.15
C TYR A 185 5.03 -0.42 7.67
N HIS A 186 4.93 -0.79 6.39
CA HIS A 186 5.70 -1.87 5.78
C HIS A 186 7.21 -1.69 5.91
N TYR A 187 7.69 -0.43 6.05
CA TYR A 187 9.11 -0.16 6.24
C TYR A 187 9.66 -0.61 7.61
N LEU A 188 8.78 -0.82 8.60
CA LEU A 188 9.16 -1.37 9.91
C LEU A 188 8.65 -2.78 10.14
N LEU A 189 7.46 -3.12 9.61
CA LEU A 189 6.75 -4.36 9.92
C LEU A 189 7.01 -5.49 8.91
N ASP A 190 7.31 -5.18 7.64
CA ASP A 190 7.69 -6.21 6.68
C ASP A 190 9.16 -6.58 6.87
N PRO A 191 9.48 -7.81 7.34
CA PRO A 191 10.85 -8.24 7.56
C PRO A 191 11.74 -8.09 6.33
N LYS A 192 11.14 -8.19 5.13
CA LYS A 192 11.84 -8.07 3.85
C LYS A 192 12.36 -6.66 3.56
N ILE A 193 11.74 -5.64 4.14
CA ILE A 193 12.04 -4.23 3.91
C ILE A 193 12.69 -3.60 5.13
N ALA A 194 12.25 -4.00 6.34
CA ALA A 194 12.67 -3.43 7.61
C ALA A 194 14.19 -3.43 7.80
N ASP A 195 14.85 -4.51 7.40
CA ASP A 195 16.31 -4.65 7.52
C ASP A 195 17.07 -3.63 6.66
N LEU A 196 16.50 -3.23 5.51
CA LEU A 196 17.13 -2.28 4.59
C LEU A 196 17.06 -0.82 5.07
N VAL A 197 16.02 -0.49 5.84
CA VAL A 197 15.72 0.89 6.24
C VAL A 197 16.05 1.12 7.71
N SER A 198 15.82 0.13 8.56
CA SER A 198 15.86 0.30 10.01
C SER A 198 17.20 -0.06 10.65
N LYS A 199 18.14 -0.73 9.94
CA LYS A 199 19.48 -1.04 10.51
C LYS A 199 20.20 0.22 10.99
N GLU A 200 20.02 1.31 10.27
CA GLU A 200 20.69 2.57 10.50
C GLU A 200 19.91 3.53 11.41
N LEU A 201 18.70 3.14 11.82
CA LEU A 201 17.88 3.93 12.72
C LEU A 201 18.34 3.73 14.17
N ALA A 202 18.69 4.83 14.80
CA ALA A 202 19.20 4.83 16.16
C ALA A 202 18.17 4.31 17.17
N ARG A 203 18.62 3.60 18.19
CA ARG A 203 17.79 3.18 19.34
C ARG A 203 17.03 4.34 19.99
N LYS A 204 17.62 5.53 20.00
CA LYS A 204 17.07 6.77 20.55
C LYS A 204 16.05 7.44 19.60
N ALA A 205 15.39 6.69 18.75
CA ALA A 205 14.30 7.17 17.93
C ALA A 205 12.95 6.91 18.59
N VAL A 206 12.00 7.81 18.34
CA VAL A 206 10.59 7.64 18.66
C VAL A 206 9.86 7.18 17.40
N VAL A 207 9.09 6.11 17.52
CA VAL A 207 8.23 5.59 16.46
C VAL A 207 6.78 5.96 16.76
N VAL A 208 6.07 6.48 15.79
CA VAL A 208 4.62 6.73 15.85
C VAL A 208 3.94 5.89 14.77
N PHE A 209 3.03 5.03 15.17
CA PHE A 209 2.09 4.36 14.28
C PHE A 209 0.75 5.09 14.31
N ASP A 210 0.46 5.87 13.27
CA ASP A 210 -0.78 6.61 13.13
C ASP A 210 -1.82 5.81 12.35
N GLU A 211 -3.10 5.96 12.68
CA GLU A 211 -4.22 5.13 12.18
C GLU A 211 -3.98 3.62 12.40
N ALA A 212 -3.48 3.30 13.59
CA ALA A 212 -2.99 1.96 13.94
C ALA A 212 -4.10 0.94 14.29
N HIS A 213 -5.37 1.27 14.05
CA HIS A 213 -6.50 0.37 14.31
C HIS A 213 -6.47 -0.96 13.50
N ASN A 214 -5.68 -1.02 12.42
CA ASN A 214 -5.47 -2.22 11.61
C ASN A 214 -4.02 -2.72 11.60
N ILE A 215 -3.22 -2.35 12.58
CA ILE A 215 -1.79 -2.68 12.63
C ILE A 215 -1.55 -4.19 12.73
N ASP A 216 -2.44 -4.91 13.41
CA ASP A 216 -2.45 -6.36 13.52
C ASP A 216 -2.56 -7.04 12.15
N ASN A 217 -3.48 -6.59 11.31
CA ASN A 217 -3.62 -7.13 9.95
C ASN A 217 -2.37 -6.87 9.10
N VAL A 218 -1.77 -5.68 9.20
CA VAL A 218 -0.52 -5.38 8.48
C VAL A 218 0.62 -6.29 8.94
N CYS A 219 0.73 -6.56 10.25
CA CYS A 219 1.68 -7.50 10.80
C CYS A 219 1.46 -8.92 10.26
N ILE A 220 0.23 -9.39 10.25
CA ILE A 220 -0.16 -10.71 9.75
C ILE A 220 0.16 -10.85 8.26
N ASP A 221 -0.25 -9.86 7.45
CA ASP A 221 -0.07 -9.89 5.99
C ASP A 221 1.41 -9.85 5.60
N SER A 222 2.24 -9.06 6.30
CA SER A 222 3.68 -8.95 6.02
C SER A 222 4.44 -10.25 6.22
N MET A 223 3.98 -11.09 7.16
CA MET A 223 4.57 -12.40 7.46
C MET A 223 3.94 -13.56 6.68
N SER A 224 2.80 -13.36 6.05
CA SER A 224 2.06 -14.40 5.33
C SER A 224 2.54 -14.60 3.89
N VAL A 225 2.40 -15.82 3.37
CA VAL A 225 2.81 -16.19 2.00
C VAL A 225 1.74 -17.05 1.34
N ASN A 226 1.37 -16.71 0.11
CA ASN A 226 0.39 -17.43 -0.69
C ASN A 226 1.05 -18.06 -1.92
N LEU A 227 0.88 -19.37 -2.10
CA LEU A 227 1.43 -20.13 -3.21
C LEU A 227 0.30 -20.68 -4.08
N THR A 228 0.17 -20.18 -5.31
CA THR A 228 -0.82 -20.67 -6.27
C THR A 228 -0.22 -21.72 -7.21
N ARG A 229 -1.05 -22.60 -7.76
CA ARG A 229 -0.61 -23.60 -8.74
C ARG A 229 0.10 -22.97 -9.95
N ARG A 230 -0.46 -21.90 -10.51
CA ARG A 230 0.13 -21.19 -11.65
C ARG A 230 1.51 -20.62 -11.34
N MET A 231 1.70 -20.12 -10.12
CA MET A 231 3.01 -19.63 -9.67
C MET A 231 4.03 -20.77 -9.59
N LEU A 232 3.64 -21.93 -9.04
CA LEU A 232 4.52 -23.11 -8.95
C LEU A 232 4.90 -23.67 -10.33
N ASP A 233 4.04 -23.54 -11.33
CA ASP A 233 4.36 -23.93 -12.69
C ASP A 233 5.41 -22.99 -13.32
N ARG A 234 5.35 -21.69 -13.03
CA ARG A 234 6.43 -20.74 -13.37
C ARG A 234 7.74 -21.05 -12.64
N CYS A 235 7.68 -21.46 -11.36
CA CYS A 235 8.89 -21.90 -10.64
C CYS A 235 9.63 -23.02 -11.35
N GLN A 236 8.91 -23.94 -11.98
CA GLN A 236 9.53 -25.01 -12.74
C GLN A 236 10.35 -24.48 -13.92
N GLY A 237 9.78 -23.56 -14.72
CA GLY A 237 10.52 -22.88 -15.79
C GLY A 237 11.73 -22.10 -15.28
N ASN A 238 11.59 -21.41 -14.15
CA ASN A 238 12.72 -20.72 -13.51
C ASN A 238 13.86 -21.68 -13.13
N LEU A 239 13.52 -22.84 -12.55
CA LEU A 239 14.53 -23.86 -12.20
C LEU A 239 15.25 -24.43 -13.40
N GLU A 240 14.54 -24.65 -14.51
CA GLU A 240 15.15 -25.12 -15.77
C GLU A 240 16.10 -24.08 -16.36
N THR A 241 15.71 -22.81 -16.33
CA THR A 241 16.56 -21.68 -16.75
C THR A 241 17.81 -21.56 -15.88
N LEU A 242 17.67 -21.62 -14.55
CA LEU A 242 18.81 -21.60 -13.63
C LEU A 242 19.75 -22.78 -13.85
N GLN A 243 19.20 -23.97 -14.08
CA GLN A 243 20.02 -25.16 -14.34
C GLN A 243 20.85 -24.98 -15.60
N LYS A 244 20.26 -24.49 -16.70
CA LYS A 244 21.00 -24.21 -17.94
C LYS A 244 22.09 -23.16 -17.72
N THR A 245 21.79 -22.11 -16.95
CA THR A 245 22.76 -21.05 -16.64
C THR A 245 23.91 -21.55 -15.79
N VAL A 246 23.63 -22.37 -14.76
CA VAL A 246 24.67 -22.98 -13.91
C VAL A 246 25.59 -23.89 -14.74
N LEU A 247 25.04 -24.73 -15.62
CA LEU A 247 25.83 -25.58 -16.50
C LEU A 247 26.73 -24.78 -17.43
N ARG A 248 26.19 -23.70 -18.05
CA ARG A 248 26.97 -22.81 -18.90
C ARG A 248 28.12 -22.14 -18.15
N ILE A 249 27.86 -21.60 -16.93
CA ILE A 249 28.91 -20.97 -16.12
C ILE A 249 29.93 -21.98 -15.65
N LYS A 250 29.54 -23.19 -15.37
CA LYS A 250 30.48 -24.28 -15.03
C LYS A 250 31.45 -24.59 -16.15
N GLU A 251 30.99 -24.47 -17.40
CA GLU A 251 31.84 -24.67 -18.57
C GLU A 251 32.71 -23.46 -18.91
N THR A 252 32.25 -22.23 -18.61
CA THR A 252 32.93 -21.01 -19.01
C THR A 252 33.73 -20.35 -17.89
N ASP A 253 33.27 -20.39 -16.65
CA ASP A 253 33.88 -19.74 -15.48
C ASP A 253 33.62 -20.54 -14.19
N GLU A 254 34.24 -21.69 -14.06
CA GLU A 254 34.12 -22.53 -12.87
C GLU A 254 34.63 -21.82 -11.59
N GLN A 255 35.58 -20.89 -11.72
CA GLN A 255 36.14 -20.18 -10.57
C GLN A 255 35.06 -19.36 -9.85
N ARG A 256 34.14 -18.78 -10.56
CA ARG A 256 33.03 -18.01 -10.01
C ARG A 256 32.09 -18.84 -9.12
N LEU A 257 31.79 -20.07 -9.52
CA LEU A 257 31.01 -21.01 -8.70
C LEU A 257 31.81 -21.51 -7.48
N ARG A 258 33.14 -21.63 -7.60
CA ARG A 258 34.01 -21.97 -6.46
C ARG A 258 34.09 -20.83 -5.45
N ASP A 259 34.13 -19.59 -5.90
CA ASP A 259 34.13 -18.40 -5.02
C ASP A 259 32.79 -18.24 -4.31
N GLU A 260 31.67 -18.53 -4.95
CA GLU A 260 30.38 -18.64 -4.30
C GLU A 260 30.39 -19.71 -3.22
N TYR A 261 30.86 -20.91 -3.56
CA TYR A 261 30.97 -22.01 -2.61
C TYR A 261 31.84 -21.64 -1.40
N ARG A 262 32.97 -20.97 -1.60
CA ARG A 262 33.85 -20.50 -0.52
C ARG A 262 33.12 -19.55 0.41
N ARG A 263 32.45 -18.51 -0.14
CA ARG A 263 31.64 -17.56 0.65
C ARG A 263 30.55 -18.25 1.48
N LEU A 264 29.89 -19.27 0.93
CA LEU A 264 28.88 -20.04 1.65
C LEU A 264 29.47 -20.93 2.75
N VAL A 265 30.72 -21.36 2.61
CA VAL A 265 31.44 -22.12 3.65
C VAL A 265 31.89 -21.23 4.79
N GLU A 266 32.35 -20.01 4.47
CA GLU A 266 32.82 -19.01 5.44
C GLU A 266 31.66 -18.42 6.25
N GLY A 267 30.43 -18.50 5.76
CA GLY A 267 29.22 -18.09 6.44
C GLY A 267 28.50 -16.91 5.81
N LEU A 268 27.24 -16.69 6.22
CA LEU A 268 26.40 -15.63 5.68
C LEU A 268 26.81 -14.22 6.15
N ARG A 269 27.58 -14.12 7.21
CA ARG A 269 27.95 -12.85 7.85
C ARG A 269 28.84 -11.97 6.95
N GLU A 270 29.72 -12.56 6.16
CA GLU A 270 30.57 -11.84 5.20
C GLU A 270 29.79 -11.49 3.91
N ALA A 271 28.78 -12.27 3.55
CA ALA A 271 27.92 -11.99 2.40
C ALA A 271 26.96 -10.80 2.62
N SER A 272 26.70 -10.41 3.88
CA SER A 272 25.82 -9.28 4.19
C SER A 272 26.48 -7.90 3.98
N ALA A 273 27.77 -7.85 3.63
CA ALA A 273 28.43 -6.65 3.12
C ALA A 273 28.08 -6.32 1.67
N ALA A 274 27.08 -7.01 1.08
CA ALA A 274 26.57 -6.72 -0.25
C ALA A 274 26.11 -5.26 -0.37
N ARG A 275 26.48 -4.64 -1.49
CA ARG A 275 26.12 -3.24 -1.77
C ARG A 275 24.61 -3.04 -1.71
N GLU A 276 24.19 -1.87 -1.31
CA GLU A 276 22.79 -1.47 -1.09
C GLU A 276 21.87 -1.76 -2.30
N THR A 277 22.39 -1.74 -3.52
CA THR A 277 21.66 -2.05 -4.75
C THR A 277 21.27 -3.51 -4.90
N ASP A 278 22.03 -4.43 -4.31
CA ASP A 278 21.82 -5.87 -4.42
C ASP A 278 20.89 -6.40 -3.31
N ALA A 279 20.50 -5.54 -2.40
CA ALA A 279 19.61 -5.86 -1.27
C ALA A 279 18.12 -6.03 -1.65
N HIS A 280 17.81 -6.11 -2.94
CA HIS A 280 16.44 -6.23 -3.44
C HIS A 280 15.75 -7.55 -3.18
N LEU A 281 16.52 -8.59 -3.00
CA LEU A 281 16.02 -9.89 -2.60
C LEU A 281 15.87 -9.90 -1.08
N ALA A 282 14.99 -9.05 -0.58
CA ALA A 282 14.72 -8.99 0.84
C ALA A 282 14.24 -10.34 1.35
N ASN A 283 14.94 -10.86 2.34
CA ASN A 283 14.66 -12.15 2.94
C ASN A 283 13.81 -11.98 4.19
N PRO A 284 13.02 -12.98 4.57
CA PRO A 284 12.47 -13.02 5.91
C PRO A 284 13.62 -12.94 6.92
N VAL A 285 13.47 -12.09 7.92
CA VAL A 285 14.47 -11.91 8.98
C VAL A 285 14.70 -13.26 9.66
N LEU A 286 15.91 -13.75 9.56
CA LEU A 286 16.35 -14.91 10.30
C LEU A 286 16.81 -14.46 11.68
N PRO A 287 16.52 -15.21 12.74
CA PRO A 287 17.10 -14.95 14.05
C PRO A 287 18.64 -14.88 13.96
N ASP A 288 19.26 -13.96 14.69
CA ASP A 288 20.72 -13.74 14.69
C ASP A 288 21.52 -15.03 14.92
N GLU A 289 20.98 -15.95 15.73
CA GLU A 289 21.55 -17.27 15.97
C GLU A 289 21.71 -18.09 14.68
N VAL A 290 20.75 -17.96 13.76
CA VAL A 290 20.77 -18.68 12.46
C VAL A 290 21.75 -18.04 11.49
N LEU A 291 21.90 -16.74 11.53
CA LEU A 291 22.83 -15.99 10.66
C LEU A 291 24.31 -16.30 10.97
N GLN A 292 24.61 -16.77 12.18
CA GLN A 292 25.96 -17.18 12.57
C GLN A 292 26.33 -18.59 12.11
N GLU A 293 25.36 -19.39 11.68
CA GLU A 293 25.62 -20.74 11.21
C GLU A 293 26.06 -20.78 9.75
N ALA A 294 26.99 -21.67 9.42
CA ALA A 294 27.34 -21.93 8.03
C ALA A 294 26.22 -22.65 7.29
N VAL A 295 26.05 -22.34 6.01
CA VAL A 295 25.07 -23.00 5.14
C VAL A 295 25.28 -24.52 5.12
N PRO A 296 24.23 -25.34 5.29
CA PRO A 296 24.34 -26.81 5.30
C PRO A 296 24.98 -27.37 4.04
N GLY A 297 25.85 -28.36 4.19
CA GLY A 297 26.58 -28.97 3.07
C GLY A 297 25.70 -29.52 1.94
N SER A 298 24.48 -30.00 2.29
CA SER A 298 23.51 -30.55 1.32
C SER A 298 22.94 -29.52 0.31
N ILE A 299 23.15 -28.22 0.53
CA ILE A 299 22.67 -27.14 -0.37
C ILE A 299 23.78 -26.14 -0.75
N ARG A 300 25.02 -26.43 -0.47
CA ARG A 300 26.14 -25.53 -0.76
C ARG A 300 26.46 -25.46 -2.26
N THR A 301 26.51 -26.59 -2.96
CA THR A 301 26.72 -26.56 -4.42
C THR A 301 25.44 -26.12 -5.13
N ALA A 302 25.60 -25.40 -6.24
CA ALA A 302 24.46 -24.89 -7.01
C ALA A 302 23.56 -26.03 -7.51
N GLU A 303 24.14 -27.12 -8.01
CA GLU A 303 23.39 -28.27 -8.51
C GLU A 303 22.60 -28.97 -7.40
N HIS A 304 23.22 -29.20 -6.24
CA HIS A 304 22.53 -29.79 -5.09
C HIS A 304 21.37 -28.90 -4.61
N PHE A 305 21.57 -27.58 -4.62
CA PHE A 305 20.53 -26.65 -4.24
C PHE A 305 19.37 -26.62 -5.24
N LEU A 306 19.64 -26.65 -6.54
CA LEU A 306 18.59 -26.73 -7.56
C LEU A 306 17.83 -28.06 -7.48
N GLY A 307 18.52 -29.17 -7.23
CA GLY A 307 17.90 -30.47 -6.95
C GLY A 307 17.02 -30.47 -5.69
N PHE A 308 17.46 -29.78 -4.64
CA PHE A 308 16.69 -29.54 -3.42
C PHE A 308 15.40 -28.73 -3.71
N LEU A 309 15.50 -27.61 -4.42
CA LEU A 309 14.35 -26.79 -4.80
C LEU A 309 13.35 -27.55 -5.68
N ARG A 310 13.82 -28.39 -6.59
CA ARG A 310 12.95 -29.22 -7.44
C ARG A 310 12.14 -30.20 -6.60
N ARG A 311 12.75 -30.92 -5.66
CA ARG A 311 12.05 -31.83 -4.75
C ARG A 311 11.02 -31.09 -3.88
N LEU A 312 11.38 -29.91 -3.37
CA LEU A 312 10.47 -29.06 -2.61
C LEU A 312 9.27 -28.63 -3.46
N LEU A 313 9.52 -28.16 -4.70
CA LEU A 313 8.48 -27.73 -5.64
C LEU A 313 7.51 -28.87 -5.95
N GLU A 314 8.02 -30.06 -6.23
CA GLU A 314 7.18 -31.25 -6.52
C GLU A 314 6.34 -31.64 -5.31
N TYR A 315 6.91 -31.59 -4.10
CA TYR A 315 6.15 -31.85 -2.88
C TYR A 315 5.01 -30.84 -2.69
N VAL A 316 5.27 -29.54 -2.84
CA VAL A 316 4.24 -28.51 -2.71
C VAL A 316 3.17 -28.67 -3.82
N LYS A 317 3.58 -28.95 -5.07
CA LYS A 317 2.63 -29.24 -6.15
C LYS A 317 1.76 -30.47 -5.85
N TRP A 318 2.33 -31.50 -5.22
CA TRP A 318 1.58 -32.66 -4.79
C TRP A 318 0.60 -32.33 -3.68
N ARG A 319 0.99 -31.51 -2.70
CA ARG A 319 0.11 -31.04 -1.60
C ARG A 319 -1.09 -30.24 -2.10
N LEU A 320 -0.96 -29.49 -3.18
CA LEU A 320 -2.06 -28.74 -3.80
C LEU A 320 -3.13 -29.61 -4.50
N ARG A 321 -2.96 -30.93 -4.57
CA ARG A 321 -3.96 -31.84 -5.13
C ARG A 321 -5.02 -32.19 -4.08
N VAL A 322 -5.76 -31.19 -3.63
CA VAL A 322 -6.82 -31.34 -2.61
C VAL A 322 -8.19 -31.14 -3.23
N GLN A 323 -9.18 -31.86 -2.71
CA GLN A 323 -10.60 -31.73 -3.09
C GLN A 323 -11.40 -30.89 -2.06
N HIS A 324 -10.87 -30.80 -0.85
CA HIS A 324 -11.46 -30.07 0.27
C HIS A 324 -10.41 -29.18 0.91
N VAL A 325 -10.85 -28.18 1.65
CA VAL A 325 -9.95 -27.33 2.45
C VAL A 325 -9.22 -28.20 3.48
N VAL A 326 -7.89 -28.09 3.48
CA VAL A 326 -7.03 -28.80 4.43
C VAL A 326 -6.30 -27.78 5.28
N GLN A 327 -6.37 -27.95 6.60
CA GLN A 327 -5.61 -27.15 7.55
C GLN A 327 -4.58 -28.01 8.27
N GLU A 328 -3.36 -27.53 8.39
CA GLU A 328 -2.30 -28.22 9.11
C GLU A 328 -1.31 -27.25 9.77
N SER A 329 -0.58 -27.75 10.77
CA SER A 329 0.46 -26.97 11.44
C SER A 329 1.80 -27.04 10.67
N PRO A 330 2.69 -26.04 10.80
CA PRO A 330 4.03 -26.07 10.21
C PRO A 330 4.84 -27.32 10.59
N PRO A 331 4.84 -27.79 11.86
CA PRO A 331 5.52 -29.05 12.23
C PRO A 331 4.98 -30.27 11.50
N ALA A 332 3.66 -30.39 11.29
CA ALA A 332 3.04 -31.49 10.56
C ALA A 332 3.47 -31.49 9.09
N PHE A 333 3.47 -30.33 8.45
CA PHE A 333 3.97 -30.13 7.09
C PHE A 333 5.43 -30.55 6.95
N LEU A 334 6.30 -30.12 7.87
CA LEU A 334 7.73 -30.43 7.88
C LEU A 334 7.99 -31.94 8.09
N SER A 335 7.20 -32.60 8.94
CA SER A 335 7.27 -34.06 9.14
C SER A 335 6.94 -34.80 7.83
N GLY A 336 5.84 -34.40 7.16
CA GLY A 336 5.47 -34.95 5.87
C GLY A 336 6.52 -34.72 4.78
N LEU A 337 7.16 -33.55 4.77
CA LEU A 337 8.25 -33.21 3.86
C LEU A 337 9.48 -34.12 4.10
N ALA A 338 9.88 -34.30 5.36
CA ALA A 338 11.02 -35.15 5.73
C ALA A 338 10.77 -36.61 5.37
N GLN A 339 9.57 -37.14 5.60
CA GLN A 339 9.23 -38.55 5.33
C GLN A 339 9.15 -38.84 3.84
N ARG A 340 8.62 -37.96 3.00
CA ARG A 340 8.33 -38.21 1.59
C ARG A 340 9.48 -37.86 0.64
N VAL A 341 10.17 -36.75 0.91
CA VAL A 341 11.21 -36.20 0.02
C VAL A 341 12.56 -36.04 0.68
N CYS A 342 12.72 -36.56 1.91
CA CYS A 342 13.96 -36.50 2.67
C CYS A 342 14.58 -35.12 2.79
N ILE A 343 13.74 -34.09 2.96
CA ILE A 343 14.18 -32.74 3.18
C ILE A 343 14.10 -32.43 4.68
N GLN A 344 15.24 -32.11 5.29
CA GLN A 344 15.33 -31.75 6.69
C GLN A 344 15.04 -30.26 6.92
N ARG A 345 14.74 -29.88 8.17
CA ARG A 345 14.41 -28.52 8.57
C ARG A 345 15.57 -27.53 8.35
N LYS A 346 16.82 -27.93 8.65
CA LYS A 346 17.98 -27.03 8.60
C LYS A 346 18.25 -26.46 7.19
N PRO A 347 18.29 -27.24 6.10
CA PRO A 347 18.42 -26.69 4.75
C PRO A 347 17.29 -25.73 4.33
N LEU A 348 16.07 -25.94 4.82
CA LEU A 348 14.94 -25.08 4.52
C LEU A 348 15.12 -23.66 5.08
N ARG A 349 15.71 -23.51 6.28
CA ARG A 349 15.97 -22.21 6.90
C ARG A 349 16.82 -21.30 6.03
N PHE A 350 17.79 -21.87 5.34
CA PHE A 350 18.72 -21.12 4.49
C PHE A 350 18.25 -21.00 3.02
N CYS A 351 17.06 -21.46 2.70
CA CYS A 351 16.61 -21.56 1.31
C CYS A 351 16.55 -20.21 0.61
N ALA A 352 16.00 -19.18 1.25
CA ALA A 352 15.89 -17.84 0.70
C ALA A 352 17.26 -17.19 0.49
N GLU A 353 18.13 -17.23 1.51
CA GLU A 353 19.50 -16.68 1.43
C GLU A 353 20.33 -17.39 0.38
N ARG A 354 20.22 -18.71 0.31
CA ARG A 354 20.93 -19.52 -0.69
C ARG A 354 20.49 -19.18 -2.12
N LEU A 355 19.19 -18.98 -2.34
CA LEU A 355 18.68 -18.57 -3.64
C LEU A 355 19.20 -17.17 -4.01
N ARG A 356 19.17 -16.25 -3.08
CA ARG A 356 19.69 -14.90 -3.27
C ARG A 356 21.18 -14.91 -3.68
N SER A 357 22.00 -15.64 -2.94
CA SER A 357 23.43 -15.79 -3.26
C SER A 357 23.63 -16.36 -4.66
N LEU A 358 22.86 -17.37 -5.03
CA LEU A 358 22.94 -17.98 -6.34
C LEU A 358 22.54 -17.01 -7.46
N LEU A 359 21.40 -16.32 -7.33
CA LEU A 359 20.94 -15.35 -8.34
C LEU A 359 21.93 -14.20 -8.51
N HIS A 360 22.55 -13.73 -7.42
CA HIS A 360 23.60 -12.72 -7.47
C HIS A 360 24.85 -13.22 -8.19
N THR A 361 25.32 -14.44 -7.89
CA THR A 361 26.50 -15.05 -8.52
C THR A 361 26.29 -15.32 -10.00
N LEU A 362 25.07 -15.69 -10.39
CA LEU A 362 24.70 -15.91 -11.79
C LEU A 362 24.46 -14.61 -12.56
N GLU A 363 24.51 -13.44 -11.88
CA GLU A 363 24.27 -12.11 -12.46
C GLU A 363 22.93 -12.03 -13.23
N ILE A 364 21.87 -12.54 -12.63
CA ILE A 364 20.55 -12.49 -13.22
C ILE A 364 20.03 -11.04 -13.22
N ALA A 365 19.94 -10.44 -14.39
CA ALA A 365 19.49 -9.06 -14.55
C ALA A 365 17.99 -8.89 -14.27
N ASP A 366 17.16 -9.81 -14.73
CA ASP A 366 15.70 -9.75 -14.56
C ASP A 366 15.24 -10.61 -13.38
N LEU A 367 15.27 -10.03 -12.20
CA LEU A 367 14.79 -10.67 -10.96
C LEU A 367 13.26 -10.79 -10.90
N ALA A 368 12.51 -9.99 -11.66
CA ALA A 368 11.06 -10.05 -11.67
C ALA A 368 10.56 -11.40 -12.17
N ASP A 369 11.21 -11.98 -13.17
CA ASP A 369 10.90 -13.31 -13.68
C ASP A 369 11.10 -14.41 -12.65
N PHE A 370 12.08 -14.26 -11.74
CA PHE A 370 12.36 -15.21 -10.66
C PHE A 370 11.56 -14.97 -9.38
N SER A 371 10.66 -13.97 -9.36
CA SER A 371 9.78 -13.69 -8.22
C SER A 371 8.99 -14.93 -7.74
N PRO A 372 8.45 -15.81 -8.60
CA PRO A 372 7.78 -17.03 -8.14
C PRO A 372 8.69 -17.96 -7.34
N LEU A 373 9.92 -18.15 -7.80
CA LEU A 373 10.89 -19.01 -7.13
C LEU A 373 11.38 -18.40 -5.81
N THR A 374 11.56 -17.08 -5.77
CA THR A 374 11.89 -16.34 -4.55
C THR A 374 10.78 -16.49 -3.50
N LEU A 375 9.51 -16.45 -3.92
CA LEU A 375 8.38 -16.64 -3.01
C LEU A 375 8.32 -18.06 -2.43
N LEU A 376 8.62 -19.08 -3.24
CA LEU A 376 8.74 -20.47 -2.79
C LEU A 376 9.91 -20.64 -1.78
N ALA A 377 11.05 -20.00 -2.04
CA ALA A 377 12.19 -20.02 -1.13
C ALA A 377 11.89 -19.30 0.20
N ASN A 378 11.20 -18.17 0.16
CA ASN A 378 10.74 -17.46 1.35
C ASN A 378 9.76 -18.31 2.17
N PHE A 379 8.80 -18.97 1.52
CA PHE A 379 7.93 -19.93 2.18
C PHE A 379 8.71 -21.03 2.90
N ALA A 380 9.70 -21.60 2.24
CA ALA A 380 10.54 -22.66 2.83
C ALA A 380 11.27 -22.16 4.08
N THR A 381 11.83 -20.96 4.03
CA THR A 381 12.52 -20.34 5.17
C THR A 381 11.54 -20.08 6.32
N LEU A 382 10.39 -19.46 6.05
CA LEU A 382 9.39 -19.13 7.07
C LEU A 382 8.81 -20.39 7.74
N VAL A 383 8.36 -21.37 6.97
CA VAL A 383 7.77 -22.61 7.52
C VAL A 383 8.75 -23.40 8.38
N SER A 384 10.05 -23.30 8.08
CA SER A 384 11.09 -23.95 8.87
C SER A 384 11.55 -23.13 10.08
N THR A 385 11.37 -21.83 10.06
CA THR A 385 11.75 -20.93 11.16
C THR A 385 10.68 -20.92 12.23
N TYR A 386 9.44 -20.72 11.88
CA TYR A 386 8.32 -20.53 12.81
C TYR A 386 7.53 -21.83 12.98
N ALA A 387 7.62 -22.41 14.18
CA ALA A 387 6.85 -23.61 14.54
C ALA A 387 5.49 -23.28 15.16
N LYS A 388 5.34 -22.07 15.75
CA LYS A 388 4.14 -21.57 16.40
C LYS A 388 3.73 -20.24 15.78
N GLY A 389 2.50 -19.84 15.96
CA GLY A 389 1.97 -18.57 15.44
C GLY A 389 1.64 -18.58 13.96
N PHE A 390 1.70 -19.74 13.29
CA PHE A 390 1.36 -19.91 11.87
C PHE A 390 0.48 -21.13 11.64
N THR A 391 -0.32 -21.05 10.57
CA THR A 391 -1.11 -22.18 10.06
C THR A 391 -0.93 -22.30 8.54
N ILE A 392 -1.04 -23.51 8.03
CA ILE A 392 -1.08 -23.78 6.59
C ILE A 392 -2.50 -24.16 6.24
N ILE A 393 -3.11 -23.44 5.31
CA ILE A 393 -4.44 -23.68 4.78
C ILE A 393 -4.28 -23.95 3.28
N ILE A 394 -4.81 -25.06 2.80
CA ILE A 394 -4.78 -25.41 1.38
C ILE A 394 -6.22 -25.44 0.88
N GLU A 395 -6.53 -24.58 -0.06
CA GLU A 395 -7.85 -24.43 -0.66
C GLU A 395 -7.85 -24.93 -2.11
N PRO A 396 -8.91 -25.68 -2.55
CA PRO A 396 -8.99 -26.19 -3.92
C PRO A 396 -9.26 -25.12 -4.98
N PHE A 397 -9.83 -23.98 -4.56
CA PHE A 397 -10.23 -22.88 -5.43
C PHE A 397 -9.65 -21.56 -4.91
N ASP A 398 -9.38 -20.65 -5.82
CA ASP A 398 -9.04 -19.26 -5.48
C ASP A 398 -10.34 -18.45 -5.34
N ASP A 399 -10.48 -17.67 -4.28
CA ASP A 399 -11.66 -16.80 -4.03
C ASP A 399 -12.00 -15.90 -5.21
N ARG A 400 -10.97 -15.50 -5.99
CA ARG A 400 -11.14 -14.67 -7.17
C ARG A 400 -11.75 -15.39 -8.37
N THR A 401 -11.65 -16.71 -8.42
CA THR A 401 -12.13 -17.54 -9.52
C THR A 401 -12.69 -18.87 -9.01
N PRO A 402 -13.81 -18.84 -8.23
CA PRO A 402 -14.32 -20.05 -7.56
C PRO A 402 -14.78 -21.16 -8.51
N THR A 403 -14.99 -20.84 -9.79
CA THR A 403 -15.40 -21.81 -10.82
C THR A 403 -14.21 -22.50 -11.52
N ILE A 404 -12.99 -22.02 -11.30
CA ILE A 404 -11.78 -22.57 -11.94
C ILE A 404 -10.90 -23.19 -10.84
N ALA A 405 -10.61 -24.48 -10.97
CA ALA A 405 -9.70 -25.16 -10.06
C ALA A 405 -8.31 -24.49 -10.11
N ASN A 406 -8.02 -23.66 -9.13
CA ASN A 406 -6.72 -23.00 -8.94
C ASN A 406 -6.36 -23.10 -7.46
N PRO A 407 -5.86 -24.26 -7.01
CA PRO A 407 -5.59 -24.47 -5.60
C PRO A 407 -4.52 -23.51 -5.10
N VAL A 408 -4.74 -23.02 -3.89
CA VAL A 408 -3.86 -22.06 -3.21
C VAL A 408 -3.44 -22.63 -1.86
N LEU A 409 -2.16 -22.55 -1.56
CA LEU A 409 -1.61 -22.81 -0.24
C LEU A 409 -1.37 -21.47 0.43
N HIS A 410 -2.08 -21.21 1.52
CA HIS A 410 -1.91 -20.07 2.40
C HIS A 410 -1.04 -20.49 3.58
N PHE A 411 0.13 -19.91 3.70
CA PHE A 411 0.92 -19.94 4.93
C PHE A 411 0.63 -18.65 5.68
N SER A 412 -0.31 -18.72 6.60
CA SER A 412 -0.87 -17.54 7.27
C SER A 412 -0.27 -17.37 8.66
N CYS A 413 0.22 -16.17 8.93
CA CYS A 413 0.56 -15.74 10.27
C CYS A 413 -0.74 -15.55 11.07
N MET A 414 -0.76 -16.03 12.32
CA MET A 414 -1.90 -15.90 13.24
C MET A 414 -1.55 -15.06 14.47
N ASP A 415 -0.31 -14.60 14.54
CA ASP A 415 0.24 -13.88 15.68
C ASP A 415 0.95 -12.59 15.22
N ALA A 416 0.26 -11.49 15.34
CA ALA A 416 0.74 -10.17 14.93
C ALA A 416 2.01 -9.74 15.69
N SER A 417 2.21 -10.25 16.92
CA SER A 417 3.35 -9.90 17.75
C SER A 417 4.68 -10.27 17.11
N LEU A 418 4.71 -11.34 16.30
CA LEU A 418 5.94 -11.81 15.64
C LEU A 418 6.56 -10.77 14.70
N ALA A 419 5.74 -9.95 14.05
CA ALA A 419 6.22 -8.90 13.16
C ALA A 419 6.61 -7.61 13.87
N ILE A 420 5.89 -7.23 14.94
CA ILE A 420 6.08 -5.93 15.61
C ILE A 420 7.02 -6.00 16.82
N LYS A 421 7.19 -7.14 17.45
CA LYS A 421 8.06 -7.30 18.63
C LYS A 421 9.48 -6.77 18.41
N PRO A 422 10.15 -7.02 17.29
CA PRO A 422 11.47 -6.44 17.01
C PRO A 422 11.47 -4.90 17.03
N VAL A 423 10.33 -4.26 16.69
CA VAL A 423 10.19 -2.79 16.75
C VAL A 423 10.15 -2.30 18.21
N PHE A 424 9.37 -2.95 19.07
CA PHE A 424 9.33 -2.62 20.51
C PHE A 424 10.69 -2.83 21.19
N GLU A 425 11.41 -3.87 20.84
CA GLU A 425 12.72 -4.18 21.40
C GLU A 425 13.82 -3.22 20.92
N ARG A 426 13.70 -2.74 19.68
CA ARG A 426 14.71 -1.87 19.05
C ARG A 426 14.60 -0.41 19.48
N PHE A 427 13.38 0.14 19.51
CA PHE A 427 13.15 1.57 19.71
C PHE A 427 12.78 1.91 21.14
N GLN A 428 13.32 3.03 21.61
CA GLN A 428 13.11 3.50 22.99
C GLN A 428 11.65 3.79 23.32
N SER A 429 10.91 4.38 22.36
CA SER A 429 9.50 4.72 22.55
C SER A 429 8.72 4.43 21.25
N VAL A 430 7.63 3.70 21.38
CA VAL A 430 6.69 3.40 20.30
C VAL A 430 5.30 3.86 20.73
N ILE A 431 4.71 4.74 19.94
CA ILE A 431 3.39 5.31 20.16
C ILE A 431 2.42 4.73 19.15
N ILE A 432 1.41 4.04 19.63
CA ILE A 432 0.28 3.53 18.85
C ILE A 432 -0.87 4.51 18.98
N THR A 433 -1.36 5.07 17.88
CA THR A 433 -2.44 6.04 17.90
C THR A 433 -3.42 5.85 16.77
N SER A 434 -4.69 6.10 17.05
CA SER A 434 -5.78 6.18 16.06
C SER A 434 -6.99 6.87 16.67
N GLY A 435 -7.98 7.17 15.83
CA GLY A 435 -9.30 7.65 16.27
C GLY A 435 -10.21 6.56 16.85
N THR A 436 -9.88 5.28 16.65
CA THR A 436 -10.76 4.14 16.92
C THR A 436 -9.97 2.93 17.43
N LEU A 437 -9.40 3.05 18.64
CA LEU A 437 -8.64 1.98 19.30
C LEU A 437 -9.42 1.26 20.41
N SER A 438 -10.59 1.74 20.78
CA SER A 438 -11.37 1.13 21.87
C SER A 438 -11.89 -0.27 21.48
N PRO A 439 -11.73 -1.27 22.39
CA PRO A 439 -11.16 -1.20 23.72
C PRO A 439 -9.62 -1.24 23.70
N LEU A 440 -8.95 -0.29 24.37
CA LEU A 440 -7.50 -0.11 24.31
C LEU A 440 -6.68 -1.31 24.81
N ASP A 441 -7.21 -2.09 25.74
CA ASP A 441 -6.54 -3.23 26.37
C ASP A 441 -6.33 -4.43 25.43
N ILE A 442 -6.92 -4.40 24.23
CA ILE A 442 -6.72 -5.40 23.19
C ILE A 442 -5.31 -5.30 22.58
N TYR A 443 -4.83 -4.08 22.30
CA TYR A 443 -3.57 -3.87 21.59
C TYR A 443 -2.33 -4.42 22.33
N PRO A 444 -2.16 -4.16 23.64
CA PRO A 444 -1.07 -4.78 24.40
C PRO A 444 -1.09 -6.31 24.36
N LYS A 445 -2.28 -6.92 24.35
CA LYS A 445 -2.43 -8.38 24.31
C LYS A 445 -2.15 -8.97 22.93
N ILE A 446 -2.65 -8.34 21.85
CA ILE A 446 -2.47 -8.82 20.48
C ILE A 446 -1.02 -8.61 20.01
N LEU A 447 -0.39 -7.51 20.40
CA LEU A 447 0.94 -7.12 19.97
C LEU A 447 2.04 -7.53 20.95
N ASP A 448 1.71 -8.15 22.09
CA ASP A 448 2.60 -8.66 23.13
C ASP A 448 3.58 -7.60 23.63
N PHE A 449 3.09 -6.48 24.14
CA PHE A 449 3.92 -5.42 24.72
C PHE A 449 3.27 -4.79 25.96
N HIS A 450 4.07 -4.06 26.74
CA HIS A 450 3.62 -3.40 27.97
C HIS A 450 3.70 -1.88 27.81
N PRO A 451 2.55 -1.20 27.58
CA PRO A 451 2.52 0.25 27.49
C PRO A 451 2.68 0.90 28.89
N VAL A 452 3.46 1.97 28.96
CA VAL A 452 3.57 2.83 30.16
C VAL A 452 2.34 3.71 30.28
N THR A 453 1.78 4.12 29.15
CA THR A 453 0.63 5.02 29.11
C THR A 453 -0.44 4.47 28.17
N MET A 454 -1.68 4.43 28.65
CA MET A 454 -2.87 4.15 27.86
C MET A 454 -3.91 5.24 28.15
N ALA A 455 -4.32 5.97 27.14
CA ALA A 455 -5.26 7.08 27.31
C ALA A 455 -6.24 7.20 26.13
N THR A 456 -7.51 7.41 26.46
CA THR A 456 -8.56 7.77 25.54
C THR A 456 -8.96 9.21 25.76
N PHE A 457 -9.00 9.99 24.68
CA PHE A 457 -9.40 11.39 24.72
C PHE A 457 -10.77 11.56 24.05
N THR A 458 -11.62 12.35 24.67
CA THR A 458 -12.94 12.65 24.13
C THR A 458 -12.95 14.00 23.43
N MET A 459 -13.78 14.09 22.40
CA MET A 459 -14.00 15.35 21.69
C MET A 459 -14.91 16.25 22.52
N THR A 460 -14.53 17.50 22.72
CA THR A 460 -15.31 18.51 23.43
C THR A 460 -16.31 19.26 22.54
N LEU A 461 -16.22 19.09 21.22
CA LEU A 461 -17.10 19.73 20.26
C LEU A 461 -18.52 19.20 20.35
N ALA A 462 -19.50 20.11 20.23
CA ALA A 462 -20.90 19.74 20.21
C ALA A 462 -21.22 18.79 19.04
N ARG A 463 -21.90 17.67 19.34
CA ARG A 463 -22.25 16.62 18.36
C ARG A 463 -23.46 16.98 17.47
N VAL A 464 -23.84 18.25 17.39
CA VAL A 464 -24.96 18.70 16.54
C VAL A 464 -24.73 18.51 15.04
N CYS A 465 -23.47 18.26 14.62
CA CYS A 465 -23.14 17.94 13.24
C CYS A 465 -23.39 16.46 12.86
N LEU A 466 -23.78 15.60 13.80
CA LEU A 466 -24.01 14.19 13.58
C LEU A 466 -25.48 13.83 13.86
N CYS A 467 -26.10 13.11 12.92
CA CYS A 467 -27.44 12.54 13.07
C CYS A 467 -27.35 11.01 12.87
N PRO A 468 -27.03 10.23 13.91
CA PRO A 468 -26.97 8.77 13.80
C PRO A 468 -28.37 8.19 13.67
N MET A 469 -28.58 7.34 12.67
CA MET A 469 -29.82 6.64 12.42
C MET A 469 -29.58 5.13 12.32
N ILE A 470 -30.45 4.34 12.94
CA ILE A 470 -30.45 2.88 12.85
C ILE A 470 -31.73 2.45 12.14
N ILE A 471 -31.58 1.81 10.98
CA ILE A 471 -32.69 1.34 10.17
C ILE A 471 -32.74 -0.17 10.26
N GLY A 472 -33.73 -0.72 10.98
CA GLY A 472 -33.88 -2.14 11.22
C GLY A 472 -34.82 -2.86 10.25
N ARG A 473 -35.67 -2.13 9.51
CA ARG A 473 -36.64 -2.68 8.58
C ARG A 473 -36.80 -1.83 7.33
N GLY A 474 -37.09 -2.46 6.21
CA GLY A 474 -37.48 -1.76 4.98
C GLY A 474 -38.97 -1.30 5.01
N ASN A 475 -39.40 -0.63 3.94
CA ASN A 475 -40.79 -0.20 3.80
C ASN A 475 -41.78 -1.37 3.74
N ASP A 476 -41.32 -2.51 3.27
CA ASP A 476 -42.06 -3.80 3.26
C ASP A 476 -42.06 -4.52 4.62
N GLN A 477 -41.57 -3.89 5.69
CA GLN A 477 -41.40 -4.43 7.04
C GLN A 477 -40.44 -5.63 7.15
N VAL A 478 -39.75 -6.00 6.08
CA VAL A 478 -38.72 -7.04 6.13
C VAL A 478 -37.50 -6.49 6.89
N ALA A 479 -36.93 -7.30 7.76
CA ALA A 479 -35.75 -6.93 8.53
C ALA A 479 -34.54 -6.74 7.61
N ILE A 480 -33.87 -5.58 7.73
CA ILE A 480 -32.63 -5.32 7.06
C ILE A 480 -31.49 -5.87 7.92
N SER A 481 -30.69 -6.79 7.37
CA SER A 481 -29.61 -7.46 8.10
C SER A 481 -28.41 -7.68 7.22
N SER A 482 -27.22 -7.43 7.79
CA SER A 482 -25.91 -7.73 7.16
C SER A 482 -25.32 -9.08 7.59
N LYS A 483 -26.10 -9.93 8.28
CA LYS A 483 -25.68 -11.27 8.66
C LYS A 483 -25.37 -12.10 7.42
N PHE A 484 -24.32 -12.93 7.50
CA PHE A 484 -23.83 -13.72 6.37
C PHE A 484 -24.95 -14.59 5.74
N GLU A 485 -25.81 -15.21 6.55
CA GLU A 485 -26.89 -16.10 6.09
C GLU A 485 -28.01 -15.36 5.35
N THR A 486 -28.24 -14.09 5.67
CA THR A 486 -29.41 -13.34 5.16
C THR A 486 -29.02 -12.19 4.19
N ARG A 487 -27.73 -11.84 4.10
CA ARG A 487 -27.28 -10.69 3.30
C ARG A 487 -27.50 -10.85 1.80
N GLU A 488 -27.62 -12.09 1.29
CA GLU A 488 -27.84 -12.42 -0.12
C GLU A 488 -29.33 -12.57 -0.47
N ASP A 489 -30.24 -12.40 0.51
CA ASP A 489 -31.66 -12.40 0.26
C ASP A 489 -32.04 -11.21 -0.64
N ILE A 490 -32.78 -11.51 -1.71
CA ILE A 490 -33.22 -10.52 -2.70
C ILE A 490 -34.06 -9.41 -2.06
N ALA A 491 -34.90 -9.74 -1.04
CA ALA A 491 -35.69 -8.75 -0.33
C ALA A 491 -34.82 -7.79 0.49
N VAL A 492 -33.77 -8.30 1.14
CA VAL A 492 -32.82 -7.49 1.89
C VAL A 492 -32.02 -6.57 0.92
N ILE A 493 -31.51 -7.12 -0.18
CA ILE A 493 -30.79 -6.36 -1.20
C ILE A 493 -31.67 -5.25 -1.78
N ARG A 494 -32.91 -5.55 -2.10
CA ARG A 494 -33.89 -4.57 -2.59
C ARG A 494 -34.16 -3.46 -1.57
N ASN A 495 -34.28 -3.80 -0.31
CA ASN A 495 -34.51 -2.81 0.76
C ASN A 495 -33.32 -1.89 0.95
N TYR A 496 -32.07 -2.38 0.83
CA TYR A 496 -30.89 -1.52 0.79
C TYR A 496 -30.94 -0.56 -0.43
N GLY A 497 -31.35 -1.05 -1.59
CA GLY A 497 -31.45 -0.23 -2.80
C GLY A 497 -32.53 0.86 -2.68
N ASN A 498 -33.69 0.51 -2.15
CA ASN A 498 -34.79 1.46 -1.91
C ASN A 498 -34.40 2.54 -0.88
N LEU A 499 -33.71 2.12 0.20
CA LEU A 499 -33.18 3.05 1.19
C LEU A 499 -32.19 4.04 0.56
N LEU A 500 -31.26 3.55 -0.28
CA LEU A 500 -30.31 4.40 -0.97
C LEU A 500 -31.01 5.35 -1.96
N LEU A 501 -32.07 4.90 -2.61
CA LEU A 501 -32.89 5.73 -3.50
C LEU A 501 -33.58 6.86 -2.72
N GLU A 502 -34.20 6.58 -1.58
CA GLU A 502 -34.83 7.60 -0.73
C GLU A 502 -33.80 8.61 -0.20
N MET A 503 -32.66 8.10 0.29
CA MET A 503 -31.58 8.99 0.76
C MET A 503 -30.99 9.84 -0.37
N SER A 504 -30.96 9.33 -1.61
CA SER A 504 -30.48 10.09 -2.76
C SER A 504 -31.33 11.32 -3.08
N ALA A 505 -32.60 11.28 -2.74
CA ALA A 505 -33.51 12.40 -2.90
C ALA A 505 -33.42 13.46 -1.78
N VAL A 506 -33.05 13.04 -0.57
CA VAL A 506 -33.07 13.90 0.64
C VAL A 506 -31.69 14.54 0.89
N VAL A 507 -30.60 13.79 0.73
CA VAL A 507 -29.25 14.30 0.99
C VAL A 507 -28.81 15.22 -0.15
N PRO A 508 -28.42 16.47 0.12
CA PRO A 508 -28.16 17.44 -0.96
C PRO A 508 -26.89 17.14 -1.77
N ASP A 509 -25.78 16.84 -1.11
CA ASP A 509 -24.45 16.75 -1.76
C ASP A 509 -24.04 15.30 -2.00
N GLY A 510 -23.13 14.76 -1.20
CA GLY A 510 -22.54 13.45 -1.40
C GLY A 510 -23.07 12.38 -0.43
N ILE A 511 -23.13 11.16 -0.92
CA ILE A 511 -23.41 9.97 -0.12
C ILE A 511 -22.29 8.97 -0.34
N VAL A 512 -21.79 8.35 0.74
CA VAL A 512 -20.87 7.22 0.65
C VAL A 512 -21.52 6.00 1.28
N ALA A 513 -21.65 4.93 0.50
CA ALA A 513 -22.22 3.66 0.96
C ALA A 513 -21.15 2.60 1.09
N PHE A 514 -20.94 2.05 2.30
CA PHE A 514 -19.91 1.06 2.58
C PHE A 514 -20.48 -0.35 2.61
N PHE A 515 -19.87 -1.23 1.81
CA PHE A 515 -20.17 -2.66 1.76
C PHE A 515 -19.15 -3.48 2.55
N THR A 516 -19.48 -4.72 2.88
CA THR A 516 -18.60 -5.61 3.63
C THR A 516 -17.47 -6.22 2.80
N SER A 517 -17.65 -6.35 1.47
CA SER A 517 -16.64 -6.85 0.54
C SER A 517 -16.91 -6.37 -0.89
N TYR A 518 -15.87 -6.37 -1.74
CA TYR A 518 -16.02 -6.06 -3.17
C TYR A 518 -16.96 -7.01 -3.89
N GLN A 519 -16.89 -8.32 -3.60
CA GLN A 519 -17.76 -9.31 -4.20
C GLN A 519 -19.24 -9.07 -3.84
N TYR A 520 -19.52 -8.75 -2.57
CA TYR A 520 -20.89 -8.44 -2.13
C TYR A 520 -21.39 -7.13 -2.74
N MET A 521 -20.54 -6.13 -2.88
CA MET A 521 -20.87 -4.88 -3.57
C MET A 521 -21.22 -5.13 -5.04
N GLU A 522 -20.38 -5.89 -5.77
CA GLU A 522 -20.62 -6.24 -7.16
C GLU A 522 -21.93 -7.00 -7.37
N SER A 523 -22.21 -8.01 -6.53
CA SER A 523 -23.44 -8.78 -6.61
C SER A 523 -24.69 -7.95 -6.28
N THR A 524 -24.59 -7.06 -5.29
CA THR A 524 -25.67 -6.15 -4.90
C THR A 524 -25.96 -5.12 -6.01
N VAL A 525 -24.93 -4.53 -6.59
CA VAL A 525 -25.05 -3.59 -7.72
C VAL A 525 -25.69 -4.26 -8.94
N ALA A 526 -25.31 -5.50 -9.24
CA ALA A 526 -25.92 -6.27 -10.32
C ALA A 526 -27.41 -6.51 -10.08
N ALA A 527 -27.79 -6.90 -8.85
CA ALA A 527 -29.19 -7.09 -8.49
C ALA A 527 -30.00 -5.77 -8.54
N TRP A 528 -29.43 -4.64 -8.14
CA TRP A 528 -30.07 -3.33 -8.25
C TRP A 528 -30.23 -2.88 -9.69
N TYR A 529 -29.29 -3.23 -10.57
CA TYR A 529 -29.40 -2.98 -12.00
C TYR A 529 -30.56 -3.77 -12.62
N GLU A 530 -30.65 -5.07 -12.32
CA GLU A 530 -31.74 -5.95 -12.79
C GLU A 530 -33.12 -5.49 -12.30
N GLN A 531 -33.20 -4.91 -11.11
CA GLN A 531 -34.44 -4.39 -10.52
C GLN A 531 -34.78 -2.94 -10.95
N GLY A 532 -33.95 -2.29 -11.78
CA GLY A 532 -34.15 -0.91 -12.24
C GLY A 532 -33.95 0.16 -11.15
N ILE A 533 -33.45 -0.21 -9.98
CA ILE A 533 -33.22 0.70 -8.85
C ILE A 533 -32.09 1.69 -9.18
N LEU A 534 -31.03 1.23 -9.85
CA LEU A 534 -29.89 2.09 -10.21
C LEU A 534 -30.29 3.22 -11.17
N GLU A 535 -31.18 2.96 -12.13
CA GLU A 535 -31.67 3.99 -13.04
C GLU A 535 -32.40 5.10 -12.30
N ASN A 536 -33.20 4.74 -11.29
CA ASN A 536 -33.91 5.71 -10.47
C ASN A 536 -32.96 6.53 -9.57
N ILE A 537 -31.93 5.89 -9.02
CA ILE A 537 -30.88 6.57 -8.22
C ILE A 537 -30.11 7.56 -9.13
N GLN A 538 -29.77 7.18 -10.37
CA GLN A 538 -29.04 8.04 -11.30
C GLN A 538 -29.82 9.29 -11.74
N ARG A 539 -31.14 9.28 -11.66
CA ARG A 539 -31.96 10.48 -11.88
C ARG A 539 -31.68 11.55 -10.81
N ASN A 540 -31.45 11.11 -9.57
CA ASN A 540 -31.20 12.00 -8.46
C ASN A 540 -29.72 12.40 -8.35
N LYS A 541 -28.78 11.44 -8.45
CA LYS A 541 -27.34 11.62 -8.20
C LYS A 541 -26.48 10.80 -9.16
N LEU A 542 -25.24 11.25 -9.40
CA LEU A 542 -24.26 10.45 -10.12
C LEU A 542 -23.78 9.30 -9.26
N LEU A 543 -23.50 8.15 -9.86
CA LEU A 543 -23.03 6.95 -9.16
C LEU A 543 -21.60 6.62 -9.53
N PHE A 544 -20.76 6.46 -8.54
CA PHE A 544 -19.35 6.05 -8.66
C PHE A 544 -19.10 4.79 -7.84
N ILE A 545 -18.18 3.95 -8.29
CA ILE A 545 -17.88 2.65 -7.66
C ILE A 545 -16.38 2.54 -7.43
N GLU A 546 -16.00 2.21 -6.20
CA GLU A 546 -14.62 1.86 -5.87
C GLU A 546 -14.26 0.53 -6.50
N THR A 547 -13.07 0.47 -7.13
CA THR A 547 -12.51 -0.75 -7.72
C THR A 547 -11.28 -1.22 -6.95
N GLN A 548 -10.85 -2.46 -7.21
CA GLN A 548 -9.60 -2.97 -6.65
C GLN A 548 -8.35 -2.30 -7.25
N ASP A 549 -8.48 -1.55 -8.35
CA ASP A 549 -7.40 -0.73 -8.91
C ASP A 549 -7.35 0.66 -8.22
N GLY A 550 -6.18 1.04 -7.73
CA GLY A 550 -5.99 2.34 -7.07
C GLY A 550 -6.10 3.53 -7.99
N ALA A 551 -5.68 3.39 -9.24
CA ALA A 551 -5.74 4.48 -10.21
C ALA A 551 -7.19 4.77 -10.62
N GLU A 552 -7.98 3.72 -10.90
CA GLU A 552 -9.40 3.86 -11.21
C GLU A 552 -10.19 4.44 -10.02
N THR A 553 -9.88 3.97 -8.80
CA THR A 553 -10.49 4.49 -7.57
C THR A 553 -10.18 5.96 -7.36
N SER A 554 -8.95 6.42 -7.64
CA SER A 554 -8.59 7.83 -7.51
C SER A 554 -9.37 8.71 -8.50
N VAL A 555 -9.53 8.27 -9.73
CA VAL A 555 -10.34 8.98 -10.75
C VAL A 555 -11.82 9.01 -10.33
N ALA A 556 -12.36 7.89 -9.82
CA ALA A 556 -13.74 7.83 -9.34
C ALA A 556 -13.98 8.80 -8.18
N LEU A 557 -13.01 8.92 -7.27
CA LEU A 557 -13.07 9.82 -6.13
C LEU A 557 -13.02 11.30 -6.56
N GLU A 558 -12.12 11.63 -7.48
CA GLU A 558 -12.02 12.99 -8.04
C GLU A 558 -13.33 13.41 -8.71
N LYS A 559 -13.90 12.54 -9.53
CA LYS A 559 -15.19 12.80 -10.19
C LYS A 559 -16.38 12.87 -9.23
N TYR A 560 -16.35 12.07 -8.16
CA TYR A 560 -17.32 12.15 -7.07
C TYR A 560 -17.28 13.53 -6.41
N GLN A 561 -16.09 14.03 -6.07
CA GLN A 561 -15.91 15.34 -5.45
C GLN A 561 -16.35 16.49 -6.38
N GLU A 562 -15.92 16.44 -7.64
CA GLU A 562 -16.34 17.40 -8.67
C GLU A 562 -17.86 17.48 -8.81
N ALA A 563 -18.54 16.34 -8.83
CA ALA A 563 -20.00 16.27 -8.91
C ALA A 563 -20.70 16.85 -7.69
N CYS A 564 -20.13 16.66 -6.49
CA CYS A 564 -20.65 17.25 -5.25
C CYS A 564 -20.43 18.77 -5.22
N GLU A 565 -19.25 19.26 -5.61
CA GLU A 565 -18.92 20.69 -5.66
C GLU A 565 -19.79 21.46 -6.67
N ASN A 566 -20.08 20.84 -7.79
CA ASN A 566 -20.96 21.41 -8.81
C ASN A 566 -22.46 21.35 -8.46
N GLY A 567 -22.83 20.84 -7.28
CA GLY A 567 -24.21 20.77 -6.79
C GLY A 567 -25.08 19.73 -7.48
N ARG A 568 -24.51 18.85 -8.37
CA ARG A 568 -25.24 17.73 -8.97
C ARG A 568 -25.51 16.64 -7.95
N GLY A 569 -24.62 16.50 -6.98
CA GLY A 569 -24.61 15.45 -5.98
C GLY A 569 -24.18 14.09 -6.54
N ALA A 570 -23.55 13.28 -5.69
CA ALA A 570 -23.02 12.00 -6.09
C ALA A 570 -23.17 10.93 -4.99
N ILE A 571 -23.14 9.68 -5.40
CA ILE A 571 -23.07 8.51 -4.53
C ILE A 571 -21.80 7.76 -4.86
N LEU A 572 -21.00 7.45 -3.84
CA LEU A 572 -19.82 6.60 -3.95
C LEU A 572 -20.10 5.27 -3.25
N LEU A 573 -20.11 4.18 -4.00
CA LEU A 573 -20.16 2.82 -3.47
C LEU A 573 -18.73 2.37 -3.18
N SER A 574 -18.45 2.01 -1.94
CA SER A 574 -17.13 1.69 -1.43
C SER A 574 -17.17 0.46 -0.55
N VAL A 575 -16.02 -0.06 -0.15
CA VAL A 575 -15.92 -1.21 0.75
C VAL A 575 -15.33 -0.76 2.08
N ALA A 576 -15.95 -1.16 3.17
CA ALA A 576 -15.39 -0.99 4.51
C ALA A 576 -14.02 -1.68 4.57
N ARG A 577 -12.96 -0.99 4.98
CA ARG A 577 -11.56 -1.40 4.84
C ARG A 577 -11.02 -1.38 3.38
N GLY A 578 -11.75 -0.78 2.45
CA GLY A 578 -11.27 -0.46 1.11
C GLY A 578 -10.30 0.74 1.12
N LYS A 579 -9.91 1.16 -0.09
CA LYS A 579 -8.94 2.27 -0.26
C LYS A 579 -9.52 3.65 0.10
N VAL A 580 -10.84 3.79 -0.01
CA VAL A 580 -11.57 5.04 0.22
C VAL A 580 -12.07 5.15 1.67
N SER A 581 -12.22 4.03 2.37
CA SER A 581 -12.84 3.99 3.69
C SER A 581 -12.03 4.70 4.79
N GLU A 582 -10.74 4.86 4.59
CA GLU A 582 -9.82 5.39 5.58
C GLU A 582 -8.89 6.46 4.98
N GLY A 583 -8.65 7.53 5.73
CA GLY A 583 -7.66 8.56 5.37
C GLY A 583 -8.09 9.54 4.28
N ILE A 584 -9.31 9.44 3.75
CA ILE A 584 -9.82 10.39 2.75
C ILE A 584 -10.68 11.44 3.45
N ASP A 585 -10.31 12.68 3.20
CA ASP A 585 -11.10 13.84 3.54
C ASP A 585 -11.97 14.22 2.33
N PHE A 586 -13.29 14.12 2.47
CA PHE A 586 -14.24 14.56 1.45
C PHE A 586 -14.45 16.09 1.49
N GLY A 587 -13.66 16.81 2.29
CA GLY A 587 -13.63 18.27 2.39
C GLY A 587 -12.98 18.96 1.17
N GLU A 588 -12.85 20.30 1.20
CA GLU A 588 -12.19 21.07 0.15
C GLU A 588 -10.75 20.62 -0.05
N TRP A 589 -10.48 20.01 -1.19
CA TRP A 589 -9.15 20.05 -1.73
C TRP A 589 -8.91 21.49 -2.18
N THR A 590 -8.16 22.24 -1.40
CA THR A 590 -7.48 23.39 -1.95
C THR A 590 -6.75 22.88 -3.19
N ARG A 591 -7.21 23.31 -4.37
CA ARG A 591 -6.49 23.09 -5.61
C ARG A 591 -5.05 23.46 -5.30
N LEU A 592 -4.12 22.52 -5.43
CA LEU A 592 -2.71 22.85 -5.56
C LEU A 592 -2.63 23.80 -6.74
N SER A 593 -2.53 25.08 -6.46
CA SER A 593 -2.20 26.08 -7.47
C SER A 593 -0.97 25.58 -8.18
N PRO A 594 -0.90 25.61 -9.52
CA PRO A 594 0.33 25.28 -10.21
C PRO A 594 1.45 26.11 -9.58
N PRO A 595 2.66 25.60 -9.42
CA PRO A 595 3.75 26.28 -8.74
C PRO A 595 3.92 27.68 -9.35
N GLU A 596 3.62 28.71 -8.57
CA GLU A 596 3.99 30.07 -8.90
C GLU A 596 5.49 30.10 -9.09
N GLY A 597 5.89 30.78 -10.17
CA GLY A 597 7.22 30.76 -10.72
C GLY A 597 8.34 31.00 -9.70
N LEU A 598 9.46 30.39 -10.00
CA LEU A 598 10.77 30.57 -9.38
C LEU A 598 11.03 32.04 -8.96
N PRO A 599 11.55 32.29 -7.76
CA PRO A 599 12.02 33.60 -7.39
C PRO A 599 13.37 33.89 -8.05
N GLY A 600 13.34 34.74 -9.04
CA GLY A 600 14.55 35.18 -9.72
C GLY A 600 14.39 36.60 -10.28
N ALA A 601 14.57 37.62 -9.46
CA ALA A 601 15.28 38.86 -9.69
C ALA A 601 14.82 39.95 -8.67
N PRO A 602 15.70 40.80 -8.15
CA PRO A 602 15.35 41.74 -7.10
C PRO A 602 14.53 42.90 -7.65
N ALA A 603 13.39 43.14 -7.05
CA ALA A 603 12.57 44.34 -7.32
C ALA A 603 13.24 45.59 -6.74
N VAL A 604 13.53 46.50 -7.61
CA VAL A 604 13.94 47.88 -7.27
C VAL A 604 12.78 48.59 -6.65
N SER A 605 12.99 49.15 -5.45
CA SER A 605 12.08 49.99 -4.74
C SER A 605 11.80 51.28 -5.50
N ALA A 606 10.52 51.65 -5.70
CA ALA A 606 10.11 53.01 -6.05
C ALA A 606 9.00 53.47 -5.11
N SER A 607 9.30 54.51 -4.40
CA SER A 607 8.40 55.28 -3.50
C SER A 607 7.35 56.08 -4.27
N PRO A 608 6.23 56.46 -3.65
CA PRO A 608 5.13 57.18 -4.33
C PRO A 608 5.33 58.69 -4.34
N GLY A 609 5.17 59.30 -5.51
CA GLY A 609 5.16 60.76 -5.68
C GLY A 609 4.16 61.22 -6.74
N THR A 610 3.15 61.86 -6.30
CA THR A 610 2.17 62.84 -6.81
C THR A 610 2.24 63.36 -8.27
N THR A 611 1.03 63.36 -8.89
CA THR A 611 0.37 64.38 -9.74
C THR A 611 1.02 64.92 -11.03
N HIS A 612 0.36 64.76 -12.15
CA HIS A 612 -0.15 65.74 -13.13
C HIS A 612 -0.20 65.20 -14.56
N ARG A 613 -1.40 65.28 -15.18
CA ARG A 613 -1.62 65.26 -16.64
C ARG A 613 -1.13 66.58 -17.24
N PRO A 614 -0.77 66.72 -18.59
CA PRO A 614 -1.65 66.45 -19.73
C PRO A 614 -0.96 65.89 -21.02
N ARG A 615 -1.81 65.49 -21.96
CA ARG A 615 -1.53 65.17 -23.41
C ARG A 615 -1.18 66.49 -24.19
N PRO A 616 -0.82 66.50 -25.53
CA PRO A 616 -0.65 65.44 -26.54
C PRO A 616 0.58 65.66 -27.49
N GLY A 617 0.83 64.77 -28.46
CA GLY A 617 1.74 65.06 -29.58
C GLY A 617 2.08 63.89 -30.50
N LEU A 618 1.54 63.92 -31.69
CA LEU A 618 1.76 63.14 -32.89
C LEU A 618 3.24 63.11 -33.34
N THR A 619 3.71 61.95 -33.92
CA THR A 619 4.32 61.85 -35.27
C THR A 619 4.71 60.40 -35.65
N ARG A 620 4.10 59.97 -36.73
CA ARG A 620 4.53 59.23 -37.95
C ARG A 620 5.75 58.29 -37.88
N GLY A 621 5.46 57.07 -38.43
CA GLY A 621 6.37 56.02 -38.82
C GLY A 621 7.37 56.29 -39.95
N PRO A 622 8.03 55.32 -40.56
CA PRO A 622 7.40 54.51 -41.62
C PRO A 622 7.87 53.03 -41.82
N ALA A 623 7.05 52.31 -42.55
CA ALA A 623 7.30 51.39 -43.69
C ALA A 623 7.81 49.96 -43.44
N LEU A 624 6.94 49.02 -43.76
CA LEU A 624 7.14 47.68 -44.35
C LEU A 624 7.67 47.78 -45.80
N PRO A 625 8.38 46.76 -46.36
CA PRO A 625 7.79 45.74 -47.21
C PRO A 625 8.55 44.38 -47.27
N PRO A 626 8.26 43.46 -48.20
CA PRO A 626 7.06 42.64 -48.43
C PRO A 626 7.36 41.12 -48.44
N ALA A 627 6.29 40.37 -48.64
CA ALA A 627 6.20 38.93 -48.78
C ALA A 627 6.80 38.37 -50.10
N LEU A 628 7.24 37.09 -50.00
CA LEU A 628 7.37 36.09 -51.08
C LEU A 628 7.71 34.78 -50.37
N GLY A 629 7.23 33.60 -50.58
CA GLY A 629 6.47 32.96 -51.61
C GLY A 629 6.16 31.54 -51.14
N ARG A 630 5.05 31.01 -51.48
CA ARG A 630 4.64 29.62 -51.33
C ARG A 630 5.54 28.68 -52.11
N THR A 631 5.86 27.52 -51.54
CA THR A 631 6.12 26.30 -52.32
C THR A 631 5.47 25.10 -51.61
N ASP A 632 4.63 24.46 -52.37
CA ASP A 632 3.95 23.20 -52.09
C ASP A 632 4.95 22.04 -52.06
N ALA A 633 4.74 21.07 -51.16
CA ALA A 633 5.29 19.72 -51.31
C ALA A 633 4.32 18.68 -50.71
N PRO A 634 4.20 17.50 -51.31
CA PRO A 634 3.00 16.68 -51.34
C PRO A 634 2.92 15.60 -50.26
N SER A 635 1.68 15.16 -49.99
CA SER A 635 1.32 14.03 -49.14
C SER A 635 1.74 12.68 -49.74
N PRO A 636 2.17 11.69 -48.94
CA PRO A 636 2.36 10.32 -49.40
C PRO A 636 1.07 9.50 -49.39
N PRO A 637 0.95 8.49 -50.28
CA PRO A 637 -0.29 7.76 -50.53
C PRO A 637 -0.52 6.56 -49.60
N ALA A 638 -1.80 6.20 -49.47
CA ALA A 638 -2.31 5.03 -48.78
C ALA A 638 -1.94 3.71 -49.50
N PRO A 639 -1.70 2.60 -48.80
CA PRO A 639 -1.48 1.31 -49.43
C PRO A 639 -2.80 0.62 -49.80
N GLN A 640 -2.86 0.19 -51.07
CA GLN A 640 -3.94 -0.58 -51.68
C GLN A 640 -3.87 -2.06 -51.24
N CYS A 641 -5.03 -2.63 -50.94
CA CYS A 641 -5.27 -4.06 -50.81
C CYS A 641 -5.28 -4.73 -52.18
N THR A 642 -4.46 -5.74 -52.38
CA THR A 642 -4.59 -6.67 -53.53
C THR A 642 -5.15 -8.00 -53.03
N THR A 643 -6.27 -8.36 -53.65
CA THR A 643 -6.95 -9.64 -53.60
C THR A 643 -6.30 -10.64 -54.56
N THR A 644 -6.02 -11.86 -54.14
CA THR A 644 -6.01 -13.06 -55.00
C THR A 644 -6.35 -14.29 -54.16
N GLY A 645 -7.48 -14.91 -54.40
CA GLY A 645 -7.66 -16.17 -55.05
C GLY A 645 -7.99 -17.37 -54.19
N GLY A 646 -9.29 -17.73 -54.13
CA GLY A 646 -9.80 -19.02 -54.46
C GLY A 646 -9.92 -20.16 -53.43
N PRO A 647 -10.93 -21.00 -53.57
CA PRO A 647 -11.60 -21.66 -52.44
C PRO A 647 -11.31 -23.15 -52.32
N SER A 648 -11.46 -23.70 -51.11
CA SER A 648 -11.76 -25.15 -50.97
C SER A 648 -12.57 -25.44 -49.71
N SER A 649 -13.67 -26.02 -49.99
CA SER A 649 -14.68 -26.73 -49.22
C SER A 649 -14.18 -27.56 -48.03
N CYS A 650 -14.92 -27.54 -46.93
CA CYS A 650 -15.32 -28.74 -46.21
C CYS A 650 -16.57 -28.53 -45.32
N SER A 651 -17.41 -29.50 -45.46
CA SER A 651 -18.74 -29.84 -45.01
C SER A 651 -19.07 -29.72 -43.53
N ALA A 652 -20.33 -29.39 -43.32
CA ALA A 652 -21.30 -29.55 -42.26
C ALA A 652 -21.04 -30.56 -41.12
N CYS A 653 -21.33 -30.12 -39.89
CA CYS A 653 -21.95 -30.95 -38.87
C CYS A 653 -22.89 -30.08 -38.01
N PRO A 654 -24.12 -30.53 -37.74
CA PRO A 654 -25.15 -29.78 -37.05
C PRO A 654 -25.20 -30.09 -35.57
N THR A 655 -25.92 -29.21 -34.82
CA THR A 655 -26.38 -29.35 -33.44
C THR A 655 -25.38 -28.97 -32.34
N CYS A 656 -25.46 -27.71 -31.92
CA CYS A 656 -25.35 -27.31 -30.54
C CYS A 656 -26.10 -26.01 -30.28
N THR A 657 -27.11 -26.12 -29.47
CA THR A 657 -27.88 -25.00 -28.88
C THR A 657 -26.96 -24.02 -28.12
N PRO A 658 -27.18 -22.73 -28.22
CA PRO A 658 -26.35 -21.76 -27.51
C PRO A 658 -26.78 -21.65 -26.05
N ARG A 659 -26.00 -22.23 -25.15
CA ARG A 659 -25.97 -21.79 -23.77
C ARG A 659 -25.04 -20.59 -23.69
N ALA A 660 -25.62 -19.43 -23.38
CA ALA A 660 -24.89 -18.18 -23.14
C ALA A 660 -23.97 -18.37 -21.92
N ALA A 661 -22.70 -18.61 -22.17
CA ALA A 661 -21.64 -18.46 -21.19
C ALA A 661 -21.21 -16.98 -21.17
N PHE A 662 -21.68 -16.23 -20.19
CA PHE A 662 -21.17 -14.89 -19.90
C PHE A 662 -19.72 -15.02 -19.43
N SER A 663 -18.79 -14.75 -20.30
CA SER A 663 -17.36 -14.66 -19.95
C SER A 663 -17.09 -13.34 -19.25
N ARG A 664 -16.60 -13.40 -18.03
CA ARG A 664 -16.15 -12.25 -17.21
C ARG A 664 -15.12 -11.35 -17.91
N ARG A 665 -14.52 -11.76 -18.99
CA ARG A 665 -13.60 -10.94 -19.79
C ARG A 665 -14.29 -9.81 -20.59
N GLY A 666 -15.56 -9.92 -20.85
CA GLY A 666 -16.33 -8.89 -21.60
C GLY A 666 -16.75 -7.68 -20.75
N TRP A 667 -16.74 -7.82 -19.43
CA TRP A 667 -17.17 -6.73 -18.55
C TRP A 667 -16.03 -5.74 -18.21
N ASN A 668 -14.78 -6.19 -18.19
CA ASN A 668 -13.64 -5.32 -17.88
C ASN A 668 -13.08 -4.54 -19.07
N THR A 669 -13.49 -4.85 -20.29
CA THR A 669 -12.94 -4.18 -21.49
C THR A 669 -13.97 -3.48 -22.38
N CYS A 670 -15.25 -3.69 -22.10
CA CYS A 670 -16.27 -3.08 -22.96
C CYS A 670 -17.46 -2.65 -22.13
N GLY A 671 -17.36 -1.58 -21.39
CA GLY A 671 -18.66 -1.20 -21.04
C GLY A 671 -18.93 -0.20 -19.96
N THR A 672 -18.11 -0.12 -18.98
CA THR A 672 -18.48 0.80 -17.90
C THR A 672 -18.10 2.24 -18.23
N SER A 673 -16.92 2.52 -18.75
CA SER A 673 -16.55 3.90 -19.05
C SER A 673 -17.26 4.48 -20.29
N SER A 674 -17.43 3.71 -21.37
CA SER A 674 -18.03 4.24 -22.60
C SER A 674 -19.58 4.31 -22.58
N ARG A 675 -20.27 3.46 -21.78
CA ARG A 675 -21.73 3.57 -21.61
C ARG A 675 -22.13 4.61 -20.57
N PHE A 676 -21.35 4.78 -19.51
CA PHE A 676 -21.60 5.84 -18.54
C PHE A 676 -21.27 7.23 -19.10
N GLU A 677 -20.21 7.41 -19.90
CA GLU A 677 -19.93 8.67 -20.57
C GLU A 677 -20.97 9.03 -21.65
N ARG A 678 -21.62 8.05 -22.31
CA ARG A 678 -22.68 8.33 -23.30
C ARG A 678 -24.04 8.71 -22.69
N MET A 679 -24.29 8.39 -21.41
CA MET A 679 -25.53 8.80 -20.73
C MET A 679 -25.45 10.18 -20.04
N THR A 680 -24.28 10.81 -20.02
CA THR A 680 -24.08 12.09 -19.33
C THR A 680 -24.43 13.32 -20.19
N PHE A 681 -24.83 13.17 -21.45
CA PHE A 681 -25.19 14.29 -22.33
C PHE A 681 -26.61 14.20 -22.86
N LEU A 682 -27.57 14.62 -22.03
CA LEU A 682 -28.85 15.18 -22.48
C LEU A 682 -29.15 16.41 -21.63
N PRO A 683 -29.38 17.56 -22.25
CA PRO A 683 -29.67 18.79 -21.51
C PRO A 683 -31.12 18.78 -21.04
N SER A 684 -31.34 18.81 -19.73
CA SER A 684 -32.66 19.06 -19.15
C SER A 684 -32.83 20.54 -18.79
N THR A 685 -33.88 21.11 -19.35
CA THR A 685 -34.45 22.44 -19.11
C THR A 685 -34.70 22.69 -17.61
N PRO A 686 -34.52 23.92 -17.12
CA PRO A 686 -34.68 24.22 -15.69
C PRO A 686 -36.16 24.40 -15.33
N CYS A 687 -36.61 23.74 -14.28
CA CYS A 687 -37.86 24.09 -13.62
C CYS A 687 -37.57 24.44 -12.15
N ALA A 688 -37.91 25.65 -11.83
CA ALA A 688 -37.76 26.30 -10.51
C ALA A 688 -38.72 25.72 -9.50
N THR A 689 -38.25 25.48 -8.27
CA THR A 689 -38.81 25.99 -6.99
C THR A 689 -38.09 25.31 -5.82
N ARG A 690 -37.40 26.10 -5.04
CA ARG A 690 -36.78 25.75 -3.77
C ARG A 690 -37.76 25.85 -2.61
N PRO A 691 -37.66 25.04 -1.55
CA PRO A 691 -37.81 25.54 -0.19
C PRO A 691 -36.43 25.68 0.48
N SER A 692 -36.21 26.88 0.96
CA SER A 692 -35.05 27.28 1.75
C SER A 692 -35.14 26.72 3.16
N VAL A 693 -34.15 25.97 3.60
CA VAL A 693 -33.89 25.70 5.01
C VAL A 693 -32.69 26.54 5.42
N TRP A 694 -32.93 27.41 6.39
CA TRP A 694 -31.95 28.34 6.95
C TRP A 694 -30.92 27.59 7.79
N VAL A 695 -29.62 27.80 7.53
CA VAL A 695 -28.51 27.44 8.42
C VAL A 695 -27.70 28.72 8.65
N GLY A 696 -27.51 29.08 9.91
CA GLY A 696 -26.80 30.27 10.35
C GLY A 696 -25.30 30.26 10.01
N PRO A 697 -24.62 31.40 10.08
CA PRO A 697 -23.30 31.58 9.50
C PRO A 697 -22.19 31.06 10.40
N SER A 698 -21.69 29.88 10.12
CA SER A 698 -20.33 29.46 10.45
C SER A 698 -19.93 28.35 9.50
N GLY A 699 -19.14 28.68 8.58
CA GLY A 699 -18.43 28.02 7.51
C GLY A 699 -18.18 26.51 7.56
N ALA A 700 -19.19 25.68 7.46
CA ALA A 700 -19.03 24.26 7.10
C ALA A 700 -20.36 23.76 6.50
N ARG A 701 -20.52 23.94 5.21
CA ARG A 701 -21.58 23.27 4.46
C ARG A 701 -21.03 21.92 3.99
N ARG A 702 -21.20 20.86 4.75
CA ARG A 702 -21.07 19.48 4.22
C ARG A 702 -21.68 18.48 5.16
N THR A 703 -22.75 17.85 4.73
CA THR A 703 -23.34 16.67 5.36
C THR A 703 -22.91 15.46 4.54
N THR A 704 -22.03 14.64 5.08
CA THR A 704 -21.76 13.28 4.61
C THR A 704 -22.54 12.32 5.50
N ALA A 705 -23.42 11.52 4.93
CA ALA A 705 -24.05 10.43 5.65
C ALA A 705 -23.21 9.16 5.42
N SER A 706 -22.57 8.66 6.47
CA SER A 706 -21.88 7.38 6.45
C SER A 706 -22.74 6.29 7.10
N TRP A 707 -22.82 5.15 6.47
CA TRP A 707 -23.55 3.98 6.95
C TRP A 707 -22.58 2.92 7.46
N SER A 708 -22.71 2.57 8.74
CA SER A 708 -22.14 1.34 9.28
C SER A 708 -23.30 0.39 9.63
N SER A 709 -23.29 -0.83 9.09
CA SER A 709 -24.25 -1.85 9.43
C SER A 709 -24.00 -2.34 10.86
N LEU A 710 -24.79 -1.87 11.81
CA LEU A 710 -24.86 -2.45 13.14
C LEU A 710 -25.91 -3.56 13.16
N THR A 711 -25.48 -4.77 13.44
CA THR A 711 -26.37 -5.93 13.64
C THR A 711 -27.16 -5.77 14.93
N SER A 712 -28.50 -5.77 14.85
CA SER A 712 -29.35 -5.85 16.01
C SER A 712 -29.29 -7.27 16.61
N GLY A 713 -28.64 -7.40 17.77
CA GLY A 713 -28.79 -8.58 18.61
C GLY A 713 -30.21 -8.63 19.22
N SER A 714 -30.94 -9.70 19.02
CA SER A 714 -32.22 -9.92 19.65
C SER A 714 -32.09 -10.09 21.18
N PRO A 715 -32.96 -9.50 22.01
CA PRO A 715 -32.95 -9.77 23.44
C PRO A 715 -33.55 -11.15 23.68
N GLY A 716 -32.77 -12.08 24.23
CA GLY A 716 -33.26 -13.34 24.80
C GLY A 716 -34.02 -13.06 26.08
N GLN A 717 -35.22 -13.63 26.17
CA GLN A 717 -36.03 -13.65 27.37
C GLN A 717 -35.31 -14.36 28.52
N THR A 718 -35.11 -13.65 29.62
CA THR A 718 -34.73 -14.22 30.91
C THR A 718 -35.96 -14.59 31.69
N SER A 719 -36.15 -15.88 31.93
CA SER A 719 -36.97 -16.37 33.01
C SER A 719 -36.16 -16.44 34.31
N GLY A 720 -36.73 -15.93 35.37
CA GLY A 720 -36.10 -15.79 36.68
C GLY A 720 -35.89 -17.10 37.43
N GLY A 721 -34.99 -17.05 38.40
CA GLY A 721 -34.76 -18.11 39.39
C GLY A 721 -33.71 -17.67 40.41
N ASN A 722 -34.22 -17.24 41.55
CA ASN A 722 -33.72 -17.13 42.91
C ASN A 722 -32.27 -17.49 43.25
N CYS A 723 -31.64 -16.55 43.97
CA CYS A 723 -30.58 -16.79 44.98
C CYS A 723 -31.07 -17.68 46.15
N PRO A 724 -30.14 -18.36 46.87
CA PRO A 724 -29.73 -17.78 48.13
C PRO A 724 -28.25 -17.90 48.49
N ALA A 725 -27.93 -17.13 49.49
CA ALA A 725 -26.68 -16.90 50.13
C ALA A 725 -26.08 -18.10 50.90
N GLY A 726 -24.74 -18.06 51.13
CA GLY A 726 -24.17 -18.80 52.24
C GLY A 726 -22.70 -19.15 52.16
N SER A 727 -21.90 -18.43 52.96
CA SER A 727 -20.81 -18.82 53.84
C SER A 727 -19.42 -19.15 53.33
N ARG A 728 -18.50 -18.31 53.78
CA ARG A 728 -17.13 -18.43 54.35
C ARG A 728 -16.54 -19.84 54.55
N SER A 729 -15.26 -19.98 54.12
CA SER A 729 -14.11 -20.33 55.02
C SER A 729 -12.84 -20.55 54.19
N THR A 730 -11.82 -19.76 54.41
CA THR A 730 -10.52 -20.00 55.06
C THR A 730 -9.62 -21.11 54.51
N SER A 731 -8.44 -20.68 54.08
CA SER A 731 -7.08 -21.12 54.47
C SER A 731 -6.35 -22.18 53.64
N GLN A 732 -5.14 -21.78 53.37
CA GLN A 732 -3.86 -22.50 53.40
C GLN A 732 -3.23 -23.01 52.08
N THR A 733 -2.12 -22.36 51.81
CA THR A 733 -0.95 -22.91 51.06
C THR A 733 -0.38 -24.16 51.80
N PRO A 734 0.31 -25.07 51.09
CA PRO A 734 1.77 -24.97 51.14
C PRO A 734 2.53 -25.43 49.87
N THR A 735 3.65 -24.79 49.72
CA THR A 735 5.00 -25.12 49.19
C THR A 735 5.34 -26.57 48.77
N SER A 736 6.18 -26.55 47.72
CA SER A 736 7.35 -27.41 47.41
C SER A 736 7.12 -28.85 46.89
N THR A 737 7.52 -29.14 45.73
CA THR A 737 8.82 -29.62 45.21
C THR A 737 8.85 -29.51 43.71
#